data_91191e89e2cc7839e8bf39e8341ba8ba
#
_entry.id   91191e89e2cc7839e8bf39e8341ba8ba
#
_cell.length_a   1.000
_cell.length_b   1.000
_cell.length_c   1.000
_cell.angle_alpha   90.00
_cell.angle_beta   90.00
_cell.angle_gamma   90.00
#
_symmetry.space_group_name_H-M   'P 1'
#
loop_
_entity.id
_entity.type
_entity.pdbx_description
1 polymer ?
#
loop_
_entity_poly.entity_id
_entity_poly.type
_entity_poly.pdbx_seq_one_letter_code
_entity_poly.pdbx_strand_id
1 'polypeptide(L)'
;MAELTPMMKQYLEIKKDNPDSILFFRLGDFYEMFADDAKLASKELDLTLTSRDHGKNAKPEEERVPMCGIPYHASESYIARLIAKGYKVAICEQMEDPATAKGLVKRDIIRVVTPGTVIDAACLDDKSGNYLCGIYLDSQGGGAAFCDLSTGETHLTAFSGKDTLTHIINELGRFSPAEAILSDGAFSEKALTDVLTDKFHCRYENGGERRFRLAEAEKNIRAQFGEEAFSRLPAGEPAAAMALGGLLNYLYETQKTDLSHIRELDYYRQGRFMELDLAARRNLELTETLRSKEKKGSLLWVLDKTKTPMGGRMLRSWLERPLLSVTDIDRRSSAVAALVDDTIRREELIAGMTGLGDMERLIGRIVYGTAGGRDLTSLRAAMEKLPNLKEQLSGFSDRRLTELTAELDTLDDISGDIAAAICNEPPFSVREGGIIRDGFNEEVDRLRHILKSGKGVMAEMEAKEKEKTGIRTLKIGYNKVFGYYIEVSNAFKEQVPETYIRKQTLVNGERFITQELKDLEHEILTASERVVALEYELFSALRQQIADNAGRIQKTAAAVAECDALCSFASVAVHNNFCRPEVDESGVIEIREGRHPVVEKVLKDSLFVPNDTFMGEKEERVAIITGPNMAGKSTYMRQVALIVLMAQMGSFVPAKYAHIGVVDRIFTRIGASDDLSAGQSTFMVEMTEVSDILHQATKNSLLILDEIGRGTSTFDGMAIARAVLEYCADKKTLGAKTLFATHYHELTEMENTLPGTVNYNIAVKRRGEDIIFLRKIIPGDADRSYGIEVAKLAGLPEKVVQRAKVILKELEDENGVQYVAARKETDQVSLDAMSEGEVLDAIRRCQPDTLTPIEAMGLLYELKQKLNK
;
A
#
# COMPACT_ATOMS: atom_id res chain seq x y z
N MET A 1 -41.30 18.26 -27.94
CA MET A 1 -39.94 17.80 -27.56
C MET A 1 -39.06 17.91 -28.77
N ALA A 2 -37.95 18.66 -28.72
CA ALA A 2 -37.04 18.75 -29.86
C ALA A 2 -36.48 17.36 -30.18
N GLU A 3 -36.40 17.01 -31.44
CA GLU A 3 -35.84 15.73 -31.87
C GLU A 3 -34.35 15.68 -31.50
N LEU A 4 -34.00 14.74 -30.60
CA LEU A 4 -32.62 14.50 -30.22
C LEU A 4 -31.83 14.01 -31.44
N THR A 5 -30.60 14.53 -31.60
CA THR A 5 -29.73 14.02 -32.67
C THR A 5 -29.43 12.52 -32.49
N PRO A 6 -29.18 11.77 -33.56
CA PRO A 6 -28.86 10.33 -33.45
C PRO A 6 -27.71 10.04 -32.45
N MET A 7 -26.68 10.88 -32.40
CA MET A 7 -25.57 10.77 -31.47
C MET A 7 -26.02 10.97 -30.02
N MET A 8 -26.88 11.94 -29.73
CA MET A 8 -27.40 12.17 -28.40
C MET A 8 -28.32 11.04 -27.92
N LYS A 9 -29.06 10.41 -28.83
CA LYS A 9 -29.84 9.22 -28.52
C LYS A 9 -28.93 8.07 -28.08
N GLN A 10 -27.84 7.82 -28.83
CA GLN A 10 -26.83 6.82 -28.48
C GLN A 10 -26.17 7.11 -27.11
N TYR A 11 -25.80 8.39 -26.83
CA TYR A 11 -25.27 8.80 -25.54
C TYR A 11 -26.25 8.48 -24.40
N LEU A 12 -27.52 8.83 -24.53
CA LEU A 12 -28.53 8.61 -23.47
C LEU A 12 -28.85 7.12 -23.29
N GLU A 13 -28.84 6.31 -24.33
CA GLU A 13 -28.99 4.85 -24.22
C GLU A 13 -27.83 4.24 -23.38
N ILE A 14 -26.59 4.56 -23.72
CA ILE A 14 -25.40 4.07 -22.99
C ILE A 14 -25.41 4.59 -21.55
N LYS A 15 -25.79 5.85 -21.33
CA LYS A 15 -25.88 6.44 -19.99
C LYS A 15 -26.94 5.79 -19.12
N LYS A 16 -28.06 5.37 -19.71
CA LYS A 16 -29.13 4.67 -18.98
C LYS A 16 -28.67 3.35 -18.37
N ASP A 17 -27.77 2.65 -19.07
CA ASP A 17 -27.21 1.38 -18.57
C ASP A 17 -26.10 1.60 -17.52
N ASN A 18 -25.58 2.84 -17.40
CA ASN A 18 -24.51 3.21 -16.47
C ASN A 18 -24.82 4.54 -15.75
N PRO A 19 -25.92 4.61 -14.98
CA PRO A 19 -26.41 5.87 -14.40
C PRO A 19 -25.44 6.49 -13.41
N ASP A 20 -24.70 5.68 -12.65
CA ASP A 20 -23.80 6.08 -11.56
C ASP A 20 -22.38 6.45 -12.01
N SER A 21 -22.08 6.36 -13.32
CA SER A 21 -20.75 6.61 -13.87
C SER A 21 -20.73 7.88 -14.70
N ILE A 22 -19.70 8.70 -14.59
CA ILE A 22 -19.47 9.83 -15.51
C ILE A 22 -19.07 9.24 -16.87
N LEU A 23 -19.85 9.51 -17.91
CA LEU A 23 -19.63 8.91 -19.23
C LEU A 23 -18.65 9.74 -20.07
N PHE A 24 -17.46 9.21 -20.30
CA PHE A 24 -16.46 9.75 -21.21
C PHE A 24 -16.75 9.22 -22.63
N PHE A 25 -17.49 10.01 -23.39
CA PHE A 25 -18.00 9.60 -24.70
C PHE A 25 -17.07 10.07 -25.82
N ARG A 26 -16.44 9.13 -26.55
CA ARG A 26 -15.47 9.44 -27.59
C ARG A 26 -16.08 10.13 -28.79
N LEU A 27 -15.58 11.33 -29.11
CA LEU A 27 -15.93 12.09 -30.31
C LEU A 27 -14.68 12.69 -30.95
N GLY A 28 -14.19 12.03 -32.00
CA GLY A 28 -12.93 12.40 -32.65
C GLY A 28 -11.77 12.31 -31.67
N ASP A 29 -11.05 13.42 -31.46
CA ASP A 29 -9.90 13.50 -30.57
C ASP A 29 -10.23 13.86 -29.11
N PHE A 30 -11.53 13.88 -28.76
CA PHE A 30 -11.99 14.24 -27.43
C PHE A 30 -12.87 13.15 -26.80
N TYR A 31 -12.84 13.09 -25.47
CA TYR A 31 -13.94 12.56 -24.68
C TYR A 31 -14.84 13.72 -24.29
N GLU A 32 -16.08 13.67 -24.72
CA GLU A 32 -17.10 14.67 -24.41
C GLU A 32 -18.11 14.13 -23.40
N MET A 33 -18.48 14.95 -22.44
CA MET A 33 -19.49 14.69 -21.42
C MET A 33 -20.67 15.64 -21.65
N PHE A 34 -21.89 15.16 -21.38
CA PHE A 34 -23.12 15.91 -21.63
C PHE A 34 -24.02 15.96 -20.40
N ALA A 35 -24.94 16.92 -20.38
CA ALA A 35 -25.96 17.11 -19.35
C ALA A 35 -25.37 17.19 -17.93
N ASP A 36 -25.84 16.36 -17.00
CA ASP A 36 -25.39 16.38 -15.61
C ASP A 36 -23.95 15.88 -15.44
N ASP A 37 -23.48 14.94 -16.27
CA ASP A 37 -22.08 14.52 -16.28
C ASP A 37 -21.16 15.68 -16.65
N ALA A 38 -21.56 16.55 -17.59
CA ALA A 38 -20.78 17.73 -17.96
C ALA A 38 -20.71 18.76 -16.83
N LYS A 39 -21.82 19.01 -16.13
CA LYS A 39 -21.86 19.93 -14.99
C LYS A 39 -20.96 19.43 -13.87
N LEU A 40 -21.04 18.14 -13.57
CA LEU A 40 -20.25 17.51 -12.53
C LEU A 40 -18.76 17.52 -12.89
N ALA A 41 -18.39 17.03 -14.07
CA ALA A 41 -17.02 16.99 -14.54
C ALA A 41 -16.39 18.39 -14.67
N SER A 42 -17.14 19.38 -15.16
CA SER A 42 -16.70 20.78 -15.23
C SER A 42 -16.32 21.31 -13.86
N LYS A 43 -17.15 21.06 -12.83
CA LYS A 43 -16.89 21.49 -11.44
C LYS A 43 -15.69 20.76 -10.81
N GLU A 44 -15.63 19.43 -10.98
CA GLU A 44 -14.63 18.61 -10.31
C GLU A 44 -13.24 18.66 -10.96
N LEU A 45 -13.19 18.97 -12.26
CA LEU A 45 -11.97 19.00 -13.07
C LEU A 45 -11.53 20.41 -13.49
N ASP A 46 -12.28 21.44 -13.12
CA ASP A 46 -12.07 22.85 -13.53
C ASP A 46 -12.11 23.01 -15.07
N LEU A 47 -13.05 22.33 -15.74
CA LEU A 47 -13.23 22.42 -17.18
C LEU A 47 -14.23 23.48 -17.55
N THR A 48 -14.02 24.14 -18.70
CA THR A 48 -14.98 25.08 -19.23
C THR A 48 -16.27 24.39 -19.65
N LEU A 49 -17.39 24.78 -19.06
CA LEU A 49 -18.70 24.29 -19.46
C LEU A 49 -19.15 25.08 -20.70
N THR A 50 -19.48 24.35 -21.76
CA THR A 50 -19.93 24.90 -23.01
C THR A 50 -21.26 24.28 -23.42
N SER A 51 -21.76 24.63 -24.63
CA SER A 51 -22.90 23.95 -25.25
C SER A 51 -22.62 23.76 -26.74
N ARG A 52 -23.19 22.72 -27.34
CA ARG A 52 -22.96 22.37 -28.75
C ARG A 52 -23.71 23.25 -29.75
N ASP A 53 -24.74 23.95 -29.32
CA ASP A 53 -25.54 24.84 -30.16
C ASP A 53 -24.87 26.22 -30.28
N HIS A 54 -24.02 26.40 -31.30
CA HIS A 54 -23.40 27.65 -31.67
C HIS A 54 -23.86 28.08 -33.09
N GLY A 55 -24.31 29.33 -33.25
CA GLY A 55 -24.62 29.89 -34.53
C GLY A 55 -25.89 30.78 -34.55
N LYS A 56 -26.23 31.33 -35.73
CA LYS A 56 -27.37 32.27 -35.89
C LYS A 56 -28.73 31.65 -35.54
N ASN A 57 -28.83 30.32 -35.47
CA ASN A 57 -30.04 29.56 -35.13
C ASN A 57 -29.92 28.81 -33.81
N ALA A 58 -29.00 29.23 -32.90
CA ALA A 58 -28.82 28.59 -31.61
C ALA A 58 -30.08 28.73 -30.75
N LYS A 59 -30.43 27.61 -30.07
CA LYS A 59 -31.53 27.64 -29.09
C LYS A 59 -31.26 28.61 -27.94
N PRO A 60 -32.32 29.07 -27.24
CA PRO A 60 -32.17 29.83 -26.00
C PRO A 60 -31.23 29.09 -25.02
N GLU A 61 -30.50 29.83 -24.18
CA GLU A 61 -29.49 29.23 -23.25
C GLU A 61 -30.09 28.14 -22.37
N GLU A 62 -31.31 28.29 -21.91
CA GLU A 62 -32.06 27.35 -21.08
C GLU A 62 -32.40 26.02 -21.75
N GLU A 63 -32.38 25.96 -23.10
CA GLU A 63 -32.63 24.73 -23.88
C GLU A 63 -31.40 24.05 -24.42
N ARG A 64 -30.20 24.59 -24.13
CA ARG A 64 -28.94 24.01 -24.61
C ARG A 64 -28.45 22.90 -23.67
N VAL A 65 -28.02 21.78 -24.28
CA VAL A 65 -27.43 20.69 -23.50
C VAL A 65 -26.01 21.11 -23.07
N PRO A 66 -25.74 21.22 -21.75
CA PRO A 66 -24.40 21.49 -21.28
C PRO A 66 -23.42 20.41 -21.74
N MET A 67 -22.20 20.80 -22.10
CA MET A 67 -21.13 19.88 -22.46
C MET A 67 -19.79 20.40 -21.98
N CYS A 68 -18.88 19.48 -21.66
CA CYS A 68 -17.45 19.75 -21.54
C CYS A 68 -16.67 18.59 -22.15
N GLY A 69 -15.40 18.78 -22.44
CA GLY A 69 -14.60 17.76 -23.08
C GLY A 69 -13.12 17.86 -22.72
N ILE A 70 -12.44 16.74 -22.84
CA ILE A 70 -11.01 16.62 -22.62
C ILE A 70 -10.36 15.91 -23.81
N PRO A 71 -9.11 16.22 -24.16
CA PRO A 71 -8.37 15.46 -25.16
C PRO A 71 -8.22 14.00 -24.72
N TYR A 72 -8.51 13.04 -25.62
CA TYR A 72 -8.48 11.61 -25.23
C TYR A 72 -7.11 11.13 -24.76
N HIS A 73 -6.04 11.67 -25.32
CA HIS A 73 -4.67 11.33 -24.94
C HIS A 73 -4.26 11.84 -23.57
N ALA A 74 -5.00 12.79 -23.00
CA ALA A 74 -4.78 13.33 -21.65
C ALA A 74 -5.77 12.78 -20.61
N SER A 75 -6.66 11.86 -21.00
CA SER A 75 -7.79 11.40 -20.17
C SER A 75 -7.35 10.76 -18.83
N GLU A 76 -6.20 10.08 -18.80
CA GLU A 76 -5.70 9.38 -17.60
C GLU A 76 -5.58 10.32 -16.40
N SER A 77 -5.01 11.52 -16.59
CA SER A 77 -4.86 12.49 -15.50
C SER A 77 -6.21 13.04 -14.97
N TYR A 78 -7.20 13.15 -15.84
CA TYR A 78 -8.55 13.58 -15.46
C TYR A 78 -9.33 12.45 -14.78
N ILE A 79 -9.19 11.22 -15.28
CA ILE A 79 -9.76 10.01 -14.65
C ILE A 79 -9.20 9.89 -13.24
N ALA A 80 -7.89 9.99 -13.05
CA ALA A 80 -7.23 9.95 -11.74
C ALA A 80 -7.87 10.93 -10.74
N ARG A 81 -8.10 12.17 -11.16
CA ARG A 81 -8.71 13.20 -10.30
C ARG A 81 -10.17 12.88 -9.91
N LEU A 82 -10.95 12.28 -10.81
CA LEU A 82 -12.32 11.85 -10.51
C LEU A 82 -12.34 10.63 -9.59
N ILE A 83 -11.50 9.65 -9.86
CA ILE A 83 -11.39 8.43 -9.06
C ILE A 83 -10.94 8.77 -7.62
N ALA A 84 -9.95 9.64 -7.45
CA ALA A 84 -9.50 10.11 -6.13
C ALA A 84 -10.62 10.78 -5.30
N LYS A 85 -11.66 11.29 -5.97
CA LYS A 85 -12.86 11.84 -5.34
C LYS A 85 -14.01 10.83 -5.20
N GLY A 86 -13.77 9.54 -5.53
CA GLY A 86 -14.73 8.45 -5.39
C GLY A 86 -15.74 8.30 -6.54
N TYR A 87 -15.56 9.02 -7.67
CA TYR A 87 -16.45 8.87 -8.83
C TYR A 87 -16.07 7.65 -9.67
N LYS A 88 -17.06 7.08 -10.38
CA LYS A 88 -16.87 6.09 -11.44
C LYS A 88 -16.82 6.77 -12.80
N VAL A 89 -15.96 6.28 -13.69
CA VAL A 89 -15.83 6.82 -15.05
C VAL A 89 -16.02 5.68 -16.06
N ALA A 90 -17.07 5.78 -16.89
CA ALA A 90 -17.32 4.85 -17.97
C ALA A 90 -16.66 5.36 -19.26
N ILE A 91 -15.73 4.58 -19.81
CA ILE A 91 -14.99 4.91 -21.03
C ILE A 91 -15.73 4.31 -22.22
N CYS A 92 -16.26 5.17 -23.07
CA CYS A 92 -17.02 4.81 -24.26
C CYS A 92 -16.20 5.13 -25.51
N GLU A 93 -15.81 4.09 -26.26
CA GLU A 93 -14.98 4.17 -27.47
C GLU A 93 -15.77 3.90 -28.74
N GLN A 94 -15.22 4.36 -29.86
CA GLN A 94 -15.70 4.06 -31.19
C GLN A 94 -15.31 2.62 -31.56
N MET A 95 -16.30 1.78 -31.87
CA MET A 95 -16.11 0.34 -32.19
C MET A 95 -15.83 0.10 -33.65
N GLU A 96 -15.94 1.13 -34.51
CA GLU A 96 -15.72 1.10 -35.96
C GLU A 96 -14.89 2.32 -36.39
N ASP A 97 -14.15 2.17 -37.48
CA ASP A 97 -13.40 3.28 -38.05
C ASP A 97 -14.37 4.31 -38.65
N PRO A 98 -14.32 5.59 -38.22
CA PRO A 98 -15.14 6.66 -38.74
C PRO A 98 -15.05 6.84 -40.27
N ALA A 99 -13.91 6.48 -40.87
CA ALA A 99 -13.68 6.60 -42.33
C ALA A 99 -14.45 5.54 -43.13
N THR A 100 -14.75 4.39 -42.54
CA THR A 100 -15.45 3.26 -43.22
C THR A 100 -16.90 3.11 -42.77
N ALA A 101 -17.34 3.79 -41.74
CA ALA A 101 -18.68 3.67 -41.17
C ALA A 101 -19.76 4.23 -42.11
N LYS A 102 -20.78 3.42 -42.40
CA LYS A 102 -21.97 3.82 -43.17
C LYS A 102 -23.03 4.40 -42.23
N GLY A 103 -22.84 5.66 -41.78
CA GLY A 103 -23.80 6.33 -40.89
C GLY A 103 -23.20 6.77 -39.56
N LEU A 104 -23.96 6.62 -38.45
CA LEU A 104 -23.48 6.95 -37.11
C LEU A 104 -22.51 5.85 -36.62
N VAL A 105 -21.28 6.23 -36.31
CA VAL A 105 -20.27 5.31 -35.74
C VAL A 105 -20.83 4.66 -34.48
N LYS A 106 -20.77 3.35 -34.41
CA LYS A 106 -21.16 2.58 -33.21
C LYS A 106 -20.17 2.84 -32.10
N ARG A 107 -20.67 3.07 -30.89
CA ARG A 107 -19.89 3.24 -29.68
C ARG A 107 -20.37 2.28 -28.60
N ASP A 108 -19.46 1.82 -27.76
CA ASP A 108 -19.79 0.98 -26.61
C ASP A 108 -18.83 1.29 -25.48
N ILE A 109 -19.24 0.94 -24.25
CA ILE A 109 -18.37 1.02 -23.08
C ILE A 109 -17.37 -0.13 -23.15
N ILE A 110 -16.10 0.24 -23.22
CA ILE A 110 -15.00 -0.72 -23.18
C ILE A 110 -14.55 -1.01 -21.75
N ARG A 111 -14.79 -0.08 -20.82
CA ARG A 111 -14.34 -0.18 -19.44
C ARG A 111 -15.08 0.82 -18.55
N VAL A 112 -15.34 0.41 -17.30
CA VAL A 112 -15.72 1.31 -16.20
C VAL A 112 -14.58 1.35 -15.19
N VAL A 113 -13.95 2.52 -15.03
CA VAL A 113 -12.90 2.76 -14.04
C VAL A 113 -13.54 3.18 -12.73
N THR A 114 -13.20 2.49 -11.65
CA THR A 114 -13.69 2.74 -10.29
C THR A 114 -12.52 2.81 -9.31
N PRO A 115 -12.69 3.29 -8.06
CA PRO A 115 -11.60 3.35 -7.10
C PRO A 115 -10.86 2.02 -6.90
N GLY A 116 -11.56 0.89 -6.90
CA GLY A 116 -11.00 -0.44 -6.72
C GLY A 116 -10.46 -1.10 -8.00
N THR A 117 -10.73 -0.52 -9.19
CA THR A 117 -10.33 -1.11 -10.48
C THR A 117 -9.29 -0.28 -11.23
N VAL A 118 -8.61 0.63 -10.58
CA VAL A 118 -7.51 1.40 -11.15
C VAL A 118 -6.30 0.52 -11.37
N ILE A 119 -5.70 0.62 -12.58
CA ILE A 119 -4.45 -0.07 -12.96
C ILE A 119 -3.35 0.91 -13.39
N ASP A 120 -3.69 2.18 -13.52
CA ASP A 120 -2.74 3.20 -13.94
C ASP A 120 -1.83 3.58 -12.77
N ALA A 121 -0.50 3.45 -12.97
CA ALA A 121 0.51 3.76 -11.98
C ALA A 121 0.44 5.22 -11.47
N ALA A 122 0.00 6.16 -12.31
CA ALA A 122 -0.15 7.57 -11.91
C ALA A 122 -1.23 7.79 -10.84
N CYS A 123 -2.15 6.82 -10.68
CA CYS A 123 -3.28 6.88 -9.73
C CYS A 123 -3.05 6.05 -8.46
N LEU A 124 -1.98 5.28 -8.42
CA LEU A 124 -1.71 4.28 -7.37
C LEU A 124 -0.50 4.70 -6.53
N ASP A 125 -0.54 4.38 -5.24
CA ASP A 125 0.65 4.41 -4.40
C ASP A 125 1.56 3.23 -4.78
N ASP A 126 2.86 3.49 -4.95
CA ASP A 126 3.81 2.48 -5.42
C ASP A 126 3.99 1.31 -4.43
N LYS A 127 3.92 1.60 -3.13
CA LYS A 127 4.22 0.65 -2.05
C LYS A 127 2.99 0.21 -1.25
N SER A 128 1.78 0.44 -1.78
CA SER A 128 0.53 -0.09 -1.23
C SER A 128 -0.31 -0.77 -2.31
N GLY A 129 -1.08 -1.79 -1.92
CA GLY A 129 -2.08 -2.43 -2.77
C GLY A 129 -3.32 -1.55 -2.94
N ASN A 130 -4.04 -1.74 -4.04
CA ASN A 130 -5.33 -1.09 -4.30
C ASN A 130 -6.42 -2.15 -4.39
N TYR A 131 -6.99 -2.50 -3.25
CA TYR A 131 -7.91 -3.63 -3.19
C TYR A 131 -9.36 -3.24 -3.49
N LEU A 132 -9.99 -4.06 -4.35
CA LEU A 132 -11.43 -4.22 -4.45
C LEU A 132 -11.84 -5.39 -3.57
N CYS A 133 -12.92 -5.28 -2.79
CA CYS A 133 -13.40 -6.41 -2.01
C CYS A 133 -14.84 -6.82 -2.36
N GLY A 134 -15.12 -8.13 -2.22
CA GLY A 134 -16.44 -8.72 -2.27
C GLY A 134 -16.79 -9.31 -0.91
N ILE A 135 -17.91 -8.92 -0.31
CA ILE A 135 -18.33 -9.38 0.99
C ILE A 135 -19.70 -10.06 0.91
N TYR A 136 -19.74 -11.29 1.34
CA TYR A 136 -20.97 -12.05 1.53
C TYR A 136 -21.22 -12.25 3.01
N LEU A 137 -22.45 -12.02 3.48
CA LEU A 137 -22.87 -12.23 4.86
C LEU A 137 -24.31 -12.75 4.89
N ASP A 138 -24.54 -13.78 5.67
CA ASP A 138 -25.87 -14.31 6.00
C ASP A 138 -25.93 -14.79 7.45
N SER A 139 -27.03 -15.45 7.84
CA SER A 139 -27.23 -15.97 9.19
C SER A 139 -26.35 -17.17 9.57
N GLN A 140 -25.69 -17.81 8.61
CA GLN A 140 -24.83 -18.98 8.80
C GLN A 140 -23.36 -18.60 8.93
N GLY A 141 -22.95 -17.52 8.27
CA GLY A 141 -21.57 -17.05 8.26
C GLY A 141 -21.33 -15.94 7.26
N GLY A 142 -20.08 -15.71 6.94
CA GLY A 142 -19.67 -14.71 5.96
C GLY A 142 -18.37 -15.08 5.26
N GLY A 143 -18.16 -14.46 4.09
CA GLY A 143 -16.94 -14.56 3.31
C GLY A 143 -16.46 -13.19 2.88
N ALA A 144 -15.15 -13.03 2.75
CA ALA A 144 -14.52 -11.83 2.25
C ALA A 144 -13.45 -12.20 1.20
N ALA A 145 -13.55 -11.60 0.02
CA ALA A 145 -12.59 -11.72 -1.07
C ALA A 145 -11.99 -10.36 -1.37
N PHE A 146 -10.68 -10.31 -1.59
CA PHE A 146 -9.93 -9.09 -1.89
C PHE A 146 -9.10 -9.32 -3.14
N CYS A 147 -9.11 -8.37 -4.08
CA CYS A 147 -8.33 -8.44 -5.30
C CYS A 147 -7.70 -7.08 -5.60
N ASP A 148 -6.39 -7.05 -5.83
CA ASP A 148 -5.70 -5.92 -6.46
C ASP A 148 -5.61 -6.18 -7.97
N LEU A 149 -6.43 -5.46 -8.74
CA LEU A 149 -6.48 -5.62 -10.18
C LEU A 149 -5.15 -5.24 -10.87
N SER A 150 -4.36 -4.36 -10.26
CA SER A 150 -3.09 -3.90 -10.85
C SER A 150 -1.99 -4.96 -10.82
N THR A 151 -2.01 -5.84 -9.82
CA THR A 151 -1.02 -6.92 -9.63
C THR A 151 -1.58 -8.31 -9.94
N GLY A 152 -2.90 -8.49 -9.83
CA GLY A 152 -3.59 -9.78 -9.93
C GLY A 152 -3.62 -10.56 -8.61
N GLU A 153 -3.11 -9.99 -7.51
CA GLU A 153 -3.14 -10.60 -6.18
C GLU A 153 -4.58 -10.79 -5.70
N THR A 154 -4.94 -12.01 -5.28
CA THR A 154 -6.30 -12.31 -4.83
C THR A 154 -6.31 -13.14 -3.55
N HIS A 155 -7.01 -12.65 -2.55
CA HIS A 155 -7.13 -13.28 -1.22
C HIS A 155 -8.58 -13.62 -0.93
N LEU A 156 -8.78 -14.74 -0.23
CA LEU A 156 -10.10 -15.22 0.13
C LEU A 156 -10.10 -15.82 1.53
N THR A 157 -11.11 -15.50 2.32
CA THR A 157 -11.35 -16.10 3.62
C THR A 157 -12.84 -16.20 3.92
N ALA A 158 -13.18 -17.06 4.87
CA ALA A 158 -14.56 -17.22 5.35
C ALA A 158 -14.57 -17.42 6.87
N PHE A 159 -15.68 -17.01 7.46
CA PHE A 159 -15.93 -17.06 8.90
C PHE A 159 -17.31 -17.63 9.19
N SER A 160 -17.44 -18.31 10.32
CA SER A 160 -18.72 -18.83 10.81
C SER A 160 -18.87 -18.54 12.31
N GLY A 161 -20.10 -18.45 12.78
CA GLY A 161 -20.40 -18.20 14.18
C GLY A 161 -20.74 -16.74 14.50
N LYS A 162 -20.79 -16.40 15.79
CA LYS A 162 -21.30 -15.10 16.27
C LYS A 162 -20.38 -13.91 15.94
N ASP A 163 -19.08 -14.15 15.82
CA ASP A 163 -18.06 -13.11 15.65
C ASP A 163 -17.70 -12.86 14.17
N THR A 164 -18.45 -13.46 13.24
CA THR A 164 -18.23 -13.35 11.79
C THR A 164 -18.06 -11.91 11.32
N LEU A 165 -18.94 -11.00 11.76
CA LEU A 165 -18.88 -9.58 11.39
C LEU A 165 -17.57 -8.93 11.87
N THR A 166 -17.17 -9.18 13.10
CA THR A 166 -15.93 -8.65 13.69
C THR A 166 -14.71 -9.12 12.91
N HIS A 167 -14.66 -10.40 12.53
CA HIS A 167 -13.57 -10.94 11.71
C HIS A 167 -13.53 -10.32 10.31
N ILE A 168 -14.68 -10.10 9.66
CA ILE A 168 -14.75 -9.38 8.38
C ILE A 168 -14.22 -7.96 8.53
N ILE A 169 -14.61 -7.24 9.59
CA ILE A 169 -14.11 -5.88 9.86
C ILE A 169 -12.59 -5.87 10.10
N ASN A 170 -12.04 -6.86 10.79
CA ASN A 170 -10.60 -6.99 10.98
C ASN A 170 -9.86 -7.24 9.67
N GLU A 171 -10.43 -8.04 8.75
CA GLU A 171 -9.88 -8.22 7.40
C GLU A 171 -9.95 -6.93 6.57
N LEU A 172 -11.03 -6.16 6.68
CA LEU A 172 -11.08 -4.82 6.06
C LEU A 172 -9.95 -3.92 6.57
N GLY A 173 -9.64 -3.99 7.87
CA GLY A 173 -8.50 -3.28 8.46
C GLY A 173 -7.15 -3.69 7.90
N ARG A 174 -7.03 -4.96 7.49
CA ARG A 174 -5.82 -5.54 6.90
C ARG A 174 -5.59 -5.05 5.47
N PHE A 175 -6.63 -5.07 4.63
CA PHE A 175 -6.53 -4.76 3.21
C PHE A 175 -6.84 -3.30 2.87
N SER A 176 -7.58 -2.60 3.75
CA SER A 176 -8.02 -1.21 3.55
C SER A 176 -8.55 -0.98 2.12
N PRO A 177 -9.62 -1.68 1.70
CA PRO A 177 -10.07 -1.66 0.33
C PRO A 177 -10.55 -0.27 -0.11
N ALA A 178 -10.26 0.10 -1.36
CA ALA A 178 -10.75 1.32 -1.96
C ALA A 178 -12.22 1.23 -2.38
N GLU A 179 -12.70 0.00 -2.66
CA GLU A 179 -14.06 -0.26 -3.08
C GLU A 179 -14.56 -1.62 -2.59
N ALA A 180 -15.86 -1.71 -2.24
CA ALA A 180 -16.49 -2.91 -1.73
C ALA A 180 -17.80 -3.23 -2.44
N ILE A 181 -17.99 -4.50 -2.81
CA ILE A 181 -19.24 -5.03 -3.34
C ILE A 181 -19.87 -5.92 -2.27
N LEU A 182 -21.06 -5.54 -1.82
CA LEU A 182 -21.74 -6.16 -0.70
C LEU A 182 -22.92 -7.01 -1.17
N SER A 183 -23.10 -8.20 -0.59
CA SER A 183 -24.35 -8.93 -0.70
C SER A 183 -25.48 -8.19 0.04
N ASP A 184 -26.74 -8.53 -0.23
CA ASP A 184 -27.88 -7.88 0.44
C ASP A 184 -27.80 -7.98 1.98
N GLY A 185 -27.34 -9.12 2.52
CA GLY A 185 -27.11 -9.31 3.95
C GLY A 185 -25.99 -8.38 4.47
N ALA A 186 -24.86 -8.31 3.80
CA ALA A 186 -23.75 -7.43 4.15
C ALA A 186 -24.13 -5.94 4.03
N PHE A 187 -24.88 -5.58 2.98
CA PHE A 187 -25.33 -4.20 2.75
C PHE A 187 -26.31 -3.71 3.83
N SER A 188 -27.12 -4.61 4.37
CA SER A 188 -28.09 -4.30 5.43
C SER A 188 -27.43 -4.16 6.81
N GLU A 189 -26.18 -4.63 6.96
CA GLU A 189 -25.45 -4.59 8.22
C GLU A 189 -24.83 -3.21 8.45
N LYS A 190 -25.49 -2.41 9.31
CA LYS A 190 -25.10 -1.02 9.55
C LYS A 190 -23.70 -0.88 10.11
N ALA A 191 -23.29 -1.76 11.02
CA ALA A 191 -21.95 -1.71 11.60
C ALA A 191 -20.85 -1.88 10.55
N LEU A 192 -21.09 -2.70 9.52
CA LEU A 192 -20.17 -2.88 8.40
C LEU A 192 -20.11 -1.63 7.51
N THR A 193 -21.28 -1.08 7.13
CA THR A 193 -21.33 0.09 6.24
C THR A 193 -20.79 1.35 6.88
N ASP A 194 -21.01 1.55 8.18
CA ASP A 194 -20.45 2.67 8.94
C ASP A 194 -18.91 2.57 9.00
N VAL A 195 -18.35 1.38 9.22
CA VAL A 195 -16.90 1.16 9.22
C VAL A 195 -16.29 1.41 7.82
N LEU A 196 -16.93 0.92 6.75
CA LEU A 196 -16.47 1.19 5.39
C LEU A 196 -16.43 2.68 5.07
N THR A 197 -17.45 3.44 5.50
CA THR A 197 -17.54 4.89 5.25
C THR A 197 -16.60 5.68 6.14
N ASP A 198 -16.71 5.50 7.47
CA ASP A 198 -16.12 6.41 8.45
C ASP A 198 -14.65 6.10 8.74
N LYS A 199 -14.25 4.81 8.65
CA LYS A 199 -12.89 4.39 8.97
C LYS A 199 -12.02 4.25 7.73
N PHE A 200 -12.57 3.67 6.63
CA PHE A 200 -11.78 3.37 5.44
C PHE A 200 -12.03 4.34 4.29
N HIS A 201 -13.05 5.19 4.35
CA HIS A 201 -13.49 6.03 3.24
C HIS A 201 -13.68 5.21 1.96
N CYS A 202 -14.06 3.94 2.14
CA CYS A 202 -14.25 2.97 1.10
C CYS A 202 -15.57 3.22 0.38
N ARG A 203 -15.54 3.26 -0.93
CA ARG A 203 -16.78 3.27 -1.72
C ARG A 203 -17.40 1.88 -1.68
N TYR A 204 -18.68 1.78 -1.43
CA TYR A 204 -19.37 0.49 -1.47
C TYR A 204 -20.68 0.57 -2.25
N GLU A 205 -21.10 -0.57 -2.78
CA GLU A 205 -22.39 -0.72 -3.44
C GLU A 205 -23.04 -2.07 -3.10
N ASN A 206 -24.36 -2.12 -3.23
CA ASN A 206 -25.10 -3.37 -3.15
C ASN A 206 -24.92 -4.14 -4.47
N GLY A 207 -24.33 -5.32 -4.43
CA GLY A 207 -24.14 -6.20 -5.57
C GLY A 207 -25.40 -6.98 -5.96
N GLY A 208 -26.41 -7.03 -5.09
CA GLY A 208 -27.66 -7.78 -5.27
C GLY A 208 -27.47 -9.31 -5.27
N GLU A 209 -28.56 -10.05 -5.12
CA GLU A 209 -28.51 -11.53 -5.09
C GLU A 209 -27.86 -12.16 -6.32
N ARG A 210 -28.01 -11.53 -7.51
CA ARG A 210 -27.56 -12.11 -8.76
C ARG A 210 -26.05 -12.33 -8.80
N ARG A 211 -25.26 -11.34 -8.35
CA ARG A 211 -23.79 -11.42 -8.39
C ARG A 211 -23.23 -12.46 -7.40
N PHE A 212 -23.97 -12.74 -6.32
CA PHE A 212 -23.53 -13.64 -5.24
C PHE A 212 -24.14 -15.04 -5.33
N ARG A 213 -24.74 -15.44 -6.47
CA ARG A 213 -25.31 -16.79 -6.66
C ARG A 213 -24.23 -17.85 -6.67
N LEU A 214 -24.35 -18.87 -5.80
CA LEU A 214 -23.36 -19.93 -5.64
C LEU A 214 -23.01 -20.63 -6.95
N ALA A 215 -24.00 -21.02 -7.77
CA ALA A 215 -23.76 -21.75 -9.01
C ALA A 215 -22.96 -20.92 -10.05
N GLU A 216 -23.20 -19.60 -10.13
CA GLU A 216 -22.43 -18.70 -10.98
C GLU A 216 -21.04 -18.45 -10.42
N ALA A 217 -20.92 -18.29 -9.08
CA ALA A 217 -19.66 -18.15 -8.38
C ALA A 217 -18.73 -19.33 -8.63
N GLU A 218 -19.20 -20.56 -8.44
CA GLU A 218 -18.43 -21.77 -8.70
C GLU A 218 -17.95 -21.87 -10.14
N LYS A 219 -18.84 -21.56 -11.10
CA LYS A 219 -18.50 -21.54 -12.52
C LYS A 219 -17.38 -20.55 -12.82
N ASN A 220 -17.49 -19.33 -12.30
CA ASN A 220 -16.53 -18.26 -12.55
C ASN A 220 -15.18 -18.53 -11.86
N ILE A 221 -15.19 -19.08 -10.64
CA ILE A 221 -13.97 -19.46 -9.93
C ILE A 221 -13.21 -20.55 -10.69
N ARG A 222 -13.90 -21.58 -11.19
CA ARG A 222 -13.27 -22.63 -12.00
C ARG A 222 -12.72 -22.07 -13.31
N ALA A 223 -13.45 -21.17 -13.95
CA ALA A 223 -13.00 -20.54 -15.19
C ALA A 223 -11.76 -19.66 -14.99
N GLN A 224 -11.68 -18.93 -13.88
CA GLN A 224 -10.61 -17.99 -13.60
C GLN A 224 -9.36 -18.66 -13.01
N PHE A 225 -9.53 -19.52 -12.01
CA PHE A 225 -8.43 -20.10 -11.23
C PHE A 225 -8.18 -21.59 -11.49
N GLY A 226 -9.06 -22.24 -12.27
CA GLY A 226 -8.98 -23.66 -12.56
C GLY A 226 -9.62 -24.56 -11.50
N GLU A 227 -9.77 -25.85 -11.84
CA GLU A 227 -10.40 -26.84 -10.96
C GLU A 227 -9.58 -27.14 -9.70
N GLU A 228 -8.26 -27.09 -9.81
CA GLU A 228 -7.37 -27.34 -8.66
C GLU A 228 -7.56 -26.28 -7.56
N ALA A 229 -7.57 -24.99 -7.90
CA ALA A 229 -7.80 -23.91 -6.95
C ALA A 229 -9.19 -24.00 -6.33
N PHE A 230 -10.22 -24.33 -7.14
CA PHE A 230 -11.58 -24.53 -6.66
C PHE A 230 -11.67 -25.69 -5.67
N SER A 231 -11.01 -26.81 -5.92
CA SER A 231 -11.03 -27.99 -5.04
C SER A 231 -10.41 -27.74 -3.67
N ARG A 232 -9.56 -26.72 -3.53
CA ARG A 232 -8.98 -26.31 -2.25
C ARG A 232 -9.96 -25.52 -1.37
N LEU A 233 -11.05 -25.02 -1.95
CA LEU A 233 -12.09 -24.35 -1.18
C LEU A 233 -12.89 -25.38 -0.39
N PRO A 234 -13.21 -25.09 0.89
CA PRO A 234 -13.95 -26.05 1.72
C PRO A 234 -15.39 -26.19 1.22
N ALA A 235 -15.79 -27.40 0.94
CA ALA A 235 -17.16 -27.73 0.47
C ALA A 235 -18.29 -27.32 1.46
N GLY A 236 -17.93 -27.10 2.74
CA GLY A 236 -18.86 -26.69 3.79
C GLY A 236 -18.96 -25.17 4.04
N GLU A 237 -18.20 -24.35 3.30
CA GLU A 237 -18.15 -22.89 3.50
C GLU A 237 -18.52 -22.14 2.21
N PRO A 238 -19.78 -22.18 1.76
CA PRO A 238 -20.21 -21.56 0.51
C PRO A 238 -20.04 -20.04 0.51
N ALA A 239 -20.00 -19.41 1.67
CA ALA A 239 -19.81 -17.97 1.83
C ALA A 239 -18.50 -17.47 1.19
N ALA A 240 -17.41 -18.26 1.25
CA ALA A 240 -16.17 -17.94 0.56
C ALA A 240 -16.36 -17.86 -0.95
N ALA A 241 -16.95 -18.90 -1.53
CA ALA A 241 -17.20 -18.95 -2.97
C ALA A 241 -18.14 -17.83 -3.43
N MET A 242 -19.18 -17.52 -2.63
CA MET A 242 -20.13 -16.44 -2.95
C MET A 242 -19.47 -15.06 -2.89
N ALA A 243 -18.60 -14.81 -1.90
CA ALA A 243 -17.86 -13.56 -1.79
C ALA A 243 -16.94 -13.34 -3.00
N LEU A 244 -16.14 -14.35 -3.37
CA LEU A 244 -15.26 -14.31 -4.54
C LEU A 244 -16.06 -14.23 -5.84
N GLY A 245 -17.18 -14.96 -5.95
CA GLY A 245 -18.06 -14.91 -7.10
C GLY A 245 -18.67 -13.52 -7.32
N GLY A 246 -19.10 -12.85 -6.24
CA GLY A 246 -19.60 -11.49 -6.29
C GLY A 246 -18.57 -10.49 -6.81
N LEU A 247 -17.33 -10.63 -6.33
CA LEU A 247 -16.19 -9.82 -6.78
C LEU A 247 -15.86 -10.07 -8.26
N LEU A 248 -15.76 -11.34 -8.69
CA LEU A 248 -15.45 -11.70 -10.08
C LEU A 248 -16.54 -11.22 -11.05
N ASN A 249 -17.82 -11.40 -10.67
CA ASN A 249 -18.93 -10.90 -11.50
C ASN A 249 -18.84 -9.39 -11.71
N TYR A 250 -18.52 -8.64 -10.65
CA TYR A 250 -18.32 -7.20 -10.76
C TYR A 250 -17.14 -6.83 -11.67
N LEU A 251 -16.03 -7.54 -11.56
CA LEU A 251 -14.87 -7.33 -12.43
C LEU A 251 -15.21 -7.62 -13.90
N TYR A 252 -15.91 -8.71 -14.21
CA TYR A 252 -16.32 -9.02 -15.58
C TYR A 252 -17.30 -7.99 -16.14
N GLU A 253 -18.23 -7.49 -15.34
CA GLU A 253 -19.18 -6.46 -15.76
C GLU A 253 -18.51 -5.11 -16.04
N THR A 254 -17.50 -4.74 -15.24
CA THR A 254 -16.85 -3.42 -15.32
C THR A 254 -15.66 -3.38 -16.26
N GLN A 255 -14.87 -4.44 -16.34
CA GLN A 255 -13.62 -4.42 -17.10
C GLN A 255 -13.77 -4.85 -18.55
N LYS A 256 -14.64 -5.81 -18.88
CA LYS A 256 -14.93 -6.27 -20.26
C LYS A 256 -13.68 -6.65 -21.08
N THR A 257 -12.56 -6.97 -20.42
CA THR A 257 -11.26 -7.29 -21.01
C THR A 257 -10.70 -8.55 -20.38
N ASP A 258 -9.56 -9.02 -20.88
CA ASP A 258 -8.85 -10.17 -20.34
C ASP A 258 -8.35 -9.89 -18.90
N LEU A 259 -8.66 -10.80 -17.98
CA LEU A 259 -8.24 -10.80 -16.58
C LEU A 259 -7.32 -12.00 -16.29
N SER A 260 -6.66 -12.55 -17.29
CA SER A 260 -5.82 -13.76 -17.17
C SER A 260 -4.57 -13.55 -16.30
N HIS A 261 -4.23 -12.32 -15.89
CA HIS A 261 -3.20 -12.05 -14.91
C HIS A 261 -3.64 -12.33 -13.46
N ILE A 262 -4.95 -12.44 -13.20
CA ILE A 262 -5.50 -12.88 -11.92
C ILE A 262 -5.47 -14.41 -11.91
N ARG A 263 -4.35 -15.02 -11.46
CA ARG A 263 -4.10 -16.46 -11.58
C ARG A 263 -4.06 -17.19 -10.27
N GLU A 264 -3.57 -16.54 -9.22
CA GLU A 264 -3.37 -17.14 -7.92
C GLU A 264 -4.47 -16.74 -6.95
N LEU A 265 -5.00 -17.73 -6.25
CA LEU A 265 -5.98 -17.56 -5.20
C LEU A 265 -5.37 -17.99 -3.86
N ASP A 266 -5.05 -17.03 -3.00
CA ASP A 266 -4.62 -17.28 -1.63
C ASP A 266 -5.85 -17.45 -0.71
N TYR A 267 -6.36 -18.70 -0.63
CA TYR A 267 -7.36 -19.04 0.36
C TYR A 267 -6.68 -19.35 1.70
N TYR A 268 -7.06 -18.61 2.74
CA TYR A 268 -6.56 -18.82 4.10
C TYR A 268 -7.69 -18.93 5.11
N ARG A 269 -7.44 -19.71 6.16
CA ARG A 269 -8.32 -19.86 7.30
C ARG A 269 -7.82 -19.03 8.48
N GLN A 270 -8.74 -18.79 9.42
CA GLN A 270 -8.43 -18.28 10.74
C GLN A 270 -7.29 -19.09 11.38
N GLY A 271 -6.35 -18.44 12.08
CA GLY A 271 -5.23 -19.12 12.73
C GLY A 271 -3.99 -19.35 11.84
N ARG A 272 -3.97 -18.88 10.57
CA ARG A 272 -2.74 -18.85 9.77
C ARG A 272 -1.85 -17.66 10.13
N PHE A 273 -2.44 -16.53 10.47
CA PHE A 273 -1.75 -15.29 10.81
C PHE A 273 -2.21 -14.79 12.17
N MET A 274 -1.35 -14.01 12.85
CA MET A 274 -1.71 -13.27 14.04
C MET A 274 -2.87 -12.32 13.73
N GLU A 275 -3.91 -12.34 14.55
CA GLU A 275 -5.02 -11.41 14.41
C GLU A 275 -4.69 -10.08 15.09
N LEU A 276 -4.88 -9.00 14.34
CA LEU A 276 -4.73 -7.63 14.80
C LEU A 276 -6.03 -6.89 14.50
N ASP A 277 -6.70 -6.43 15.55
CA ASP A 277 -7.90 -5.60 15.39
C ASP A 277 -7.55 -4.17 14.91
N LEU A 278 -8.55 -3.40 14.55
CA LEU A 278 -8.36 -2.01 14.11
C LEU A 278 -7.71 -1.14 15.19
N ALA A 279 -8.03 -1.40 16.47
CA ALA A 279 -7.49 -0.67 17.60
C ALA A 279 -5.99 -0.95 17.76
N ALA A 280 -5.56 -2.23 17.69
CA ALA A 280 -4.16 -2.61 17.78
C ALA A 280 -3.34 -2.02 16.64
N ARG A 281 -3.82 -2.11 15.39
CA ARG A 281 -3.14 -1.52 14.20
C ARG A 281 -2.92 -0.03 14.38
N ARG A 282 -3.95 0.68 14.80
CA ARG A 282 -3.91 2.13 15.04
C ARG A 282 -3.02 2.50 16.22
N ASN A 283 -3.24 1.85 17.38
CA ASN A 283 -2.55 2.21 18.62
C ASN A 283 -1.05 1.87 18.59
N LEU A 284 -0.65 0.85 17.82
CA LEU A 284 0.75 0.49 17.59
C LEU A 284 1.39 1.29 16.45
N GLU A 285 0.62 2.12 15.75
CA GLU A 285 1.09 2.94 14.62
C GLU A 285 1.88 2.11 13.60
N LEU A 286 1.29 1.02 13.12
CA LEU A 286 1.99 0.05 12.29
C LEU A 286 2.38 0.62 10.93
N THR A 287 1.46 1.24 10.20
CA THR A 287 1.65 1.74 8.83
C THR A 287 1.67 3.27 8.74
N GLU A 288 0.96 3.94 9.65
CA GLU A 288 0.84 5.39 9.73
C GLU A 288 0.72 5.88 11.18
N THR A 289 0.99 7.16 11.42
CA THR A 289 0.87 7.78 12.73
C THR A 289 -0.57 8.15 13.07
N LEU A 290 -0.93 8.13 14.36
CA LEU A 290 -2.27 8.45 14.85
C LEU A 290 -2.75 9.86 14.47
N ARG A 291 -1.84 10.85 14.55
CA ARG A 291 -2.22 12.27 14.41
C ARG A 291 -2.13 12.78 12.98
N SER A 292 -0.99 12.57 12.31
CA SER A 292 -0.73 13.16 10.98
C SER A 292 -1.11 12.22 9.84
N LYS A 293 -1.43 10.96 10.12
CA LYS A 293 -1.70 9.95 9.11
C LYS A 293 -0.56 9.78 8.10
N GLU A 294 0.67 10.00 8.56
CA GLU A 294 1.87 9.89 7.75
C GLU A 294 2.59 8.57 8.03
N LYS A 295 3.25 8.02 7.01
CA LYS A 295 4.15 6.88 7.17
C LYS A 295 5.32 7.18 8.10
N LYS A 296 5.88 8.41 8.04
CA LYS A 296 7.00 8.82 8.88
C LYS A 296 6.60 8.84 10.35
N GLY A 297 7.26 8.04 11.16
CA GLY A 297 6.96 7.86 12.58
C GLY A 297 6.18 6.58 12.88
N SER A 298 5.86 5.76 11.87
CA SER A 298 5.25 4.43 12.03
C SER A 298 6.31 3.31 12.09
N LEU A 299 5.90 2.09 12.43
CA LEU A 299 6.79 0.93 12.37
C LEU A 299 7.23 0.64 10.94
N LEU A 300 6.31 0.75 9.96
CA LEU A 300 6.65 0.60 8.54
C LEU A 300 7.76 1.56 8.08
N TRP A 301 7.75 2.80 8.56
CA TRP A 301 8.83 3.75 8.24
C TRP A 301 10.21 3.31 8.76
N VAL A 302 10.26 2.61 9.89
CA VAL A 302 11.51 2.05 10.42
C VAL A 302 11.99 0.91 9.55
N LEU A 303 11.10 -0.03 9.22
CA LEU A 303 11.41 -1.30 8.57
C LEU A 303 11.59 -1.19 7.05
N ASP A 304 10.89 -0.27 6.38
CA ASP A 304 10.93 -0.16 4.92
C ASP A 304 12.19 0.56 4.42
N LYS A 305 13.12 -0.26 3.93
CA LYS A 305 14.33 0.14 3.18
C LYS A 305 14.33 -0.50 1.79
N THR A 306 13.21 -1.06 1.38
CA THR A 306 13.05 -1.70 0.08
C THR A 306 13.38 -0.77 -1.08
N LYS A 307 13.92 -1.33 -2.16
CA LYS A 307 14.35 -0.62 -3.37
C LYS A 307 13.33 -0.72 -4.50
N THR A 308 12.44 -1.70 -4.42
CA THR A 308 11.41 -1.93 -5.42
C THR A 308 10.01 -1.65 -4.87
N PRO A 309 9.05 -1.21 -5.70
CA PRO A 309 7.66 -1.09 -5.31
C PRO A 309 7.08 -2.41 -4.80
N MET A 310 7.38 -3.51 -5.48
CA MET A 310 6.95 -4.88 -5.16
C MET A 310 7.42 -5.30 -3.75
N GLY A 311 8.71 -5.09 -3.45
CA GLY A 311 9.26 -5.34 -2.11
C GLY A 311 8.60 -4.49 -1.03
N GLY A 312 8.25 -3.24 -1.33
CA GLY A 312 7.52 -2.37 -0.42
C GLY A 312 6.12 -2.89 -0.10
N ARG A 313 5.37 -3.38 -1.10
CA ARG A 313 4.07 -4.02 -0.91
C ARG A 313 4.18 -5.32 -0.11
N MET A 314 5.17 -6.15 -0.44
CA MET A 314 5.45 -7.40 0.27
C MET A 314 5.75 -7.15 1.76
N LEU A 315 6.63 -6.21 2.08
CA LEU A 315 6.99 -5.87 3.45
C LEU A 315 5.78 -5.33 4.24
N ARG A 316 4.96 -4.49 3.60
CA ARG A 316 3.71 -4.01 4.19
C ARG A 316 2.75 -5.16 4.48
N SER A 317 2.57 -6.07 3.53
CA SER A 317 1.76 -7.29 3.71
C SER A 317 2.26 -8.14 4.88
N TRP A 318 3.57 -8.31 5.05
CA TRP A 318 4.13 -9.03 6.19
C TRP A 318 3.89 -8.36 7.53
N LEU A 319 3.95 -7.04 7.57
CA LEU A 319 3.63 -6.25 8.76
C LEU A 319 2.17 -6.42 9.19
N GLU A 320 1.28 -6.49 8.22
CA GLU A 320 -0.16 -6.63 8.44
C GLU A 320 -0.59 -8.08 8.69
N ARG A 321 0.28 -9.06 8.40
CA ARG A 321 0.06 -10.51 8.52
C ARG A 321 1.22 -11.22 9.23
N PRO A 322 1.51 -10.92 10.53
CA PRO A 322 2.53 -11.66 11.26
C PRO A 322 2.18 -13.15 11.31
N LEU A 323 3.19 -13.99 11.26
CA LEU A 323 3.05 -15.44 11.17
C LEU A 323 2.75 -16.06 12.54
N LEU A 324 2.03 -17.19 12.54
CA LEU A 324 1.85 -18.05 13.71
C LEU A 324 2.69 -19.34 13.64
N SER A 325 3.10 -19.75 12.44
CA SER A 325 3.93 -20.91 12.24
C SER A 325 5.38 -20.62 12.62
N VAL A 326 5.89 -21.26 13.67
CA VAL A 326 7.29 -21.17 14.12
C VAL A 326 8.24 -21.53 12.99
N THR A 327 7.92 -22.55 12.18
CA THR A 327 8.73 -22.97 11.04
C THR A 327 8.86 -21.88 9.98
N ASP A 328 7.74 -21.18 9.65
CA ASP A 328 7.77 -20.12 8.64
C ASP A 328 8.46 -18.86 9.18
N ILE A 329 8.33 -18.58 10.48
CA ILE A 329 9.05 -17.49 11.16
C ILE A 329 10.55 -17.76 11.13
N ASP A 330 10.98 -18.98 11.51
CA ASP A 330 12.39 -19.36 11.52
C ASP A 330 12.98 -19.37 10.10
N ARG A 331 12.24 -19.90 9.12
CA ARG A 331 12.65 -19.87 7.70
C ARG A 331 12.95 -18.45 7.23
N ARG A 332 12.11 -17.46 7.60
CA ARG A 332 12.29 -16.05 7.23
C ARG A 332 13.43 -15.41 8.01
N SER A 333 13.50 -15.63 9.34
CA SER A 333 14.55 -15.07 10.19
C SER A 333 15.94 -15.65 9.89
N SER A 334 16.02 -16.91 9.44
CA SER A 334 17.27 -17.52 8.99
C SER A 334 17.78 -16.90 7.70
N ALA A 335 16.90 -16.60 6.74
CA ALA A 335 17.28 -15.87 5.53
C ALA A 335 17.79 -14.45 5.86
N VAL A 336 17.11 -13.75 6.79
CA VAL A 336 17.59 -12.45 7.28
C VAL A 336 18.97 -12.59 7.93
N ALA A 337 19.22 -13.63 8.74
CA ALA A 337 20.52 -13.86 9.36
C ALA A 337 21.63 -14.07 8.31
N ALA A 338 21.38 -14.89 7.29
CA ALA A 338 22.33 -15.10 6.20
C ALA A 338 22.70 -13.80 5.47
N LEU A 339 21.70 -12.92 5.26
CA LEU A 339 21.91 -11.60 4.65
C LEU A 339 22.62 -10.60 5.59
N VAL A 340 22.44 -10.73 6.92
CA VAL A 340 23.17 -9.93 7.93
C VAL A 340 24.66 -10.32 7.94
N ASP A 341 24.95 -11.63 7.88
CA ASP A 341 26.30 -12.18 7.98
C ASP A 341 27.15 -11.86 6.72
N ASP A 342 26.55 -11.87 5.53
CA ASP A 342 27.23 -11.52 4.28
C ASP A 342 26.86 -10.10 3.81
N THR A 343 27.52 -9.13 4.41
CA THR A 343 27.27 -7.70 4.10
C THR A 343 27.58 -7.36 2.65
N ILE A 344 28.61 -7.95 2.04
CA ILE A 344 29.02 -7.62 0.68
C ILE A 344 27.93 -8.03 -0.31
N ARG A 345 27.52 -9.29 -0.29
CA ARG A 345 26.48 -9.79 -1.18
C ARG A 345 25.12 -9.11 -0.93
N ARG A 346 24.79 -8.84 0.32
CA ARG A 346 23.57 -8.06 0.62
C ARG A 346 23.57 -6.70 -0.07
N GLU A 347 24.67 -5.93 0.02
CA GLU A 347 24.76 -4.62 -0.62
C GLU A 347 24.76 -4.71 -2.16
N GLU A 348 25.35 -5.77 -2.73
CA GLU A 348 25.27 -6.06 -4.17
C GLU A 348 23.85 -6.39 -4.63
N LEU A 349 23.08 -7.18 -3.85
CA LEU A 349 21.67 -7.44 -4.12
C LEU A 349 20.85 -6.14 -4.07
N ILE A 350 21.05 -5.31 -3.04
CA ILE A 350 20.38 -4.03 -2.89
C ILE A 350 20.69 -3.09 -4.06
N ALA A 351 21.95 -3.03 -4.48
CA ALA A 351 22.36 -2.23 -5.62
C ALA A 351 21.72 -2.75 -6.93
N GLY A 352 21.69 -4.07 -7.14
CA GLY A 352 21.04 -4.71 -8.30
C GLY A 352 19.54 -4.45 -8.38
N MET A 353 18.84 -4.42 -7.25
CA MET A 353 17.42 -4.09 -7.18
C MET A 353 17.12 -2.60 -7.31
N THR A 354 18.09 -1.73 -7.07
CA THR A 354 17.88 -0.26 -7.15
C THR A 354 17.49 0.15 -8.56
N GLY A 355 16.34 0.83 -8.71
CA GLY A 355 15.78 1.25 -10.00
C GLY A 355 15.25 0.08 -10.84
N LEU A 356 14.95 -1.08 -10.25
CA LEU A 356 14.20 -2.13 -10.89
C LEU A 356 12.72 -1.73 -10.93
N GLY A 357 12.13 -1.74 -12.12
CA GLY A 357 10.75 -1.36 -12.37
C GLY A 357 9.73 -2.31 -11.73
N ASP A 358 8.50 -1.85 -11.60
CA ASP A 358 7.39 -2.62 -11.04
C ASP A 358 6.89 -3.69 -12.02
N MET A 359 7.50 -4.87 -12.00
CA MET A 359 7.16 -5.97 -12.90
C MET A 359 5.74 -6.50 -12.69
N GLU A 360 5.22 -6.46 -11.46
CA GLU A 360 3.85 -6.91 -11.15
C GLU A 360 2.82 -6.02 -11.84
N ARG A 361 2.93 -4.69 -11.68
CA ARG A 361 2.01 -3.75 -12.32
C ARG A 361 2.21 -3.63 -13.82
N LEU A 362 3.44 -3.78 -14.30
CA LEU A 362 3.72 -3.78 -15.74
C LEU A 362 3.06 -4.96 -16.44
N ILE A 363 3.17 -6.18 -15.88
CA ILE A 363 2.52 -7.35 -16.49
C ILE A 363 0.99 -7.26 -16.42
N GLY A 364 0.43 -6.71 -15.37
CA GLY A 364 -1.00 -6.42 -15.27
C GLY A 364 -1.48 -5.53 -16.43
N ARG A 365 -0.78 -4.42 -16.71
CA ARG A 365 -1.08 -3.51 -17.85
C ARG A 365 -0.89 -4.17 -19.21
N ILE A 366 0.08 -5.05 -19.36
CA ILE A 366 0.35 -5.80 -20.59
C ILE A 366 -0.80 -6.75 -20.90
N VAL A 367 -1.21 -7.58 -19.95
CA VAL A 367 -2.36 -8.50 -20.09
C VAL A 367 -3.63 -7.72 -20.35
N TYR A 368 -3.84 -6.65 -19.60
CA TYR A 368 -5.01 -5.79 -19.76
C TYR A 368 -5.08 -5.06 -21.11
N GLY A 369 -3.96 -4.99 -21.82
CA GLY A 369 -3.90 -4.40 -23.16
C GLY A 369 -3.66 -2.88 -23.20
N THR A 370 -3.39 -2.23 -22.07
CA THR A 370 -3.13 -0.78 -21.96
C THR A 370 -1.65 -0.41 -22.04
N ALA A 371 -0.75 -1.39 -21.90
CA ALA A 371 0.69 -1.15 -21.97
C ALA A 371 1.13 -0.63 -23.33
N GLY A 372 1.99 0.40 -23.33
CA GLY A 372 2.64 0.96 -24.49
C GLY A 372 4.09 0.49 -24.65
N GLY A 373 4.78 1.02 -25.67
CA GLY A 373 6.19 0.65 -25.95
C GLY A 373 7.13 0.96 -24.80
N ARG A 374 6.90 2.04 -24.07
CA ARG A 374 7.69 2.42 -22.89
C ARG A 374 7.52 1.44 -21.73
N ASP A 375 6.36 0.85 -21.55
CA ASP A 375 6.14 -0.19 -20.54
C ASP A 375 6.92 -1.46 -20.86
N LEU A 376 6.94 -1.85 -22.14
CA LEU A 376 7.74 -3.00 -22.58
C LEU A 376 9.26 -2.74 -22.41
N THR A 377 9.74 -1.54 -22.72
CA THR A 377 11.16 -1.20 -22.49
C THR A 377 11.50 -1.13 -21.00
N SER A 378 10.58 -0.69 -20.14
CA SER A 378 10.75 -0.71 -18.69
C SER A 378 10.78 -2.12 -18.14
N LEU A 379 9.91 -3.01 -18.64
CA LEU A 379 9.91 -4.42 -18.28
C LEU A 379 11.22 -5.10 -18.72
N ARG A 380 11.70 -4.87 -19.94
CA ARG A 380 13.00 -5.35 -20.42
C ARG A 380 14.14 -4.89 -19.51
N ALA A 381 14.20 -3.60 -19.18
CA ALA A 381 15.23 -3.05 -18.31
C ALA A 381 15.24 -3.68 -16.90
N ALA A 382 14.07 -4.09 -16.40
CA ALA A 382 13.97 -4.87 -15.17
C ALA A 382 14.51 -6.30 -15.36
N MET A 383 14.14 -6.98 -16.44
CA MET A 383 14.59 -8.34 -16.75
C MET A 383 16.09 -8.42 -16.97
N GLU A 384 16.70 -7.43 -17.63
CA GLU A 384 18.16 -7.37 -17.86
C GLU A 384 18.99 -7.36 -16.56
N LYS A 385 18.39 -7.05 -15.40
CA LYS A 385 19.05 -7.11 -14.09
C LYS A 385 18.94 -8.48 -13.40
N LEU A 386 17.97 -9.31 -13.80
CA LEU A 386 17.67 -10.58 -13.14
C LEU A 386 18.83 -11.59 -13.14
N PRO A 387 19.63 -11.75 -14.22
CA PRO A 387 20.78 -12.68 -14.21
C PRO A 387 21.78 -12.35 -13.10
N ASN A 388 22.15 -11.08 -12.93
CA ASN A 388 23.04 -10.66 -11.86
C ASN A 388 22.43 -10.89 -10.47
N LEU A 389 21.13 -10.59 -10.26
CA LEU A 389 20.45 -10.87 -8.99
C LEU A 389 20.46 -12.36 -8.66
N LYS A 390 20.21 -13.21 -9.66
CA LYS A 390 20.25 -14.66 -9.51
C LYS A 390 21.64 -15.16 -9.14
N GLU A 391 22.68 -14.62 -9.76
CA GLU A 391 24.07 -14.95 -9.45
C GLU A 391 24.41 -14.59 -8.00
N GLN A 392 24.06 -13.39 -7.52
CA GLN A 392 24.28 -12.97 -6.14
C GLN A 392 23.53 -13.85 -5.13
N LEU A 393 22.25 -14.15 -5.42
CA LEU A 393 21.44 -15.03 -4.58
C LEU A 393 22.01 -16.45 -4.49
N SER A 394 22.55 -16.99 -5.59
CA SER A 394 23.14 -18.35 -5.63
C SER A 394 24.35 -18.53 -4.71
N GLY A 395 24.95 -17.43 -4.26
CA GLY A 395 26.07 -17.44 -3.32
C GLY A 395 25.68 -17.72 -1.86
N PHE A 396 24.39 -17.74 -1.54
CA PHE A 396 23.89 -18.04 -0.18
C PHE A 396 23.53 -19.52 -0.06
N SER A 397 23.82 -20.09 1.11
CA SER A 397 23.47 -21.48 1.43
C SER A 397 22.19 -21.64 2.27
N ASP A 398 21.57 -20.52 2.66
CA ASP A 398 20.30 -20.54 3.38
C ASP A 398 19.20 -21.17 2.52
N ARG A 399 18.32 -21.95 3.15
CA ARG A 399 17.26 -22.69 2.47
C ARG A 399 16.31 -21.78 1.69
N ARG A 400 15.82 -20.67 2.31
CA ARG A 400 14.87 -19.78 1.65
C ARG A 400 15.51 -19.01 0.50
N LEU A 401 16.73 -18.52 0.68
CA LEU A 401 17.46 -17.83 -0.38
C LEU A 401 17.78 -18.76 -1.56
N THR A 402 18.06 -20.05 -1.29
CA THR A 402 18.22 -21.09 -2.33
C THR A 402 16.91 -21.34 -3.08
N GLU A 403 15.77 -21.41 -2.38
CA GLU A 403 14.46 -21.56 -3.00
C GLU A 403 14.12 -20.33 -3.86
N LEU A 404 14.39 -19.10 -3.38
CA LEU A 404 14.21 -17.87 -4.16
C LEU A 404 15.09 -17.85 -5.41
N THR A 405 16.33 -18.34 -5.32
CA THR A 405 17.21 -18.50 -6.48
C THR A 405 16.62 -19.42 -7.54
N ALA A 406 15.96 -20.51 -7.13
CA ALA A 406 15.29 -21.44 -8.04
C ALA A 406 13.98 -20.87 -8.63
N GLU A 407 13.24 -20.08 -7.85
CA GLU A 407 12.00 -19.41 -8.27
C GLU A 407 12.24 -18.24 -9.22
N LEU A 408 13.42 -17.60 -9.16
CA LEU A 408 13.79 -16.48 -10.00
C LEU A 408 14.17 -16.99 -11.40
N ASP A 409 13.29 -16.74 -12.38
CA ASP A 409 13.55 -16.96 -13.81
C ASP A 409 14.20 -15.70 -14.41
N THR A 410 15.27 -15.85 -15.18
CA THR A 410 15.97 -14.69 -15.79
C THR A 410 15.21 -14.04 -16.94
N LEU A 411 14.24 -14.74 -17.51
CA LEU A 411 13.35 -14.25 -18.57
C LEU A 411 14.10 -13.72 -19.80
N ASP A 412 15.28 -14.32 -20.09
CA ASP A 412 16.17 -13.87 -21.16
C ASP A 412 15.52 -13.95 -22.54
N ASP A 413 14.67 -14.96 -22.77
CA ASP A 413 13.87 -15.14 -23.97
C ASP A 413 12.92 -13.94 -24.20
N ILE A 414 12.16 -13.56 -23.20
CA ILE A 414 11.21 -12.45 -23.29
C ILE A 414 11.95 -11.11 -23.42
N SER A 415 13.02 -10.93 -22.64
CA SER A 415 13.86 -9.73 -22.73
C SER A 415 14.48 -9.58 -24.12
N GLY A 416 14.95 -10.70 -24.72
CA GLY A 416 15.47 -10.77 -26.07
C GLY A 416 14.44 -10.40 -27.13
N ASP A 417 13.21 -10.95 -27.02
CA ASP A 417 12.11 -10.64 -27.93
C ASP A 417 11.73 -9.15 -27.92
N ILE A 418 11.66 -8.55 -26.72
CA ILE A 418 11.40 -7.11 -26.59
C ILE A 418 12.56 -6.29 -27.18
N ALA A 419 13.80 -6.68 -26.90
CA ALA A 419 14.99 -5.98 -27.41
C ALA A 419 15.11 -6.06 -28.94
N ALA A 420 14.70 -7.15 -29.54
CA ALA A 420 14.68 -7.33 -31.01
C ALA A 420 13.59 -6.48 -31.67
N ALA A 421 12.40 -6.44 -31.08
CA ALA A 421 11.21 -5.86 -31.71
C ALA A 421 11.01 -4.37 -31.45
N ILE A 422 11.30 -3.89 -30.22
CA ILE A 422 10.96 -2.52 -29.79
C ILE A 422 12.20 -1.61 -29.89
N CYS A 423 12.01 -0.39 -30.41
CA CYS A 423 13.06 0.62 -30.45
C CYS A 423 13.42 1.10 -29.02
N ASN A 424 14.64 1.65 -28.83
CA ASN A 424 15.12 2.04 -27.49
C ASN A 424 14.32 3.20 -26.86
N GLU A 425 13.83 4.12 -27.68
CA GLU A 425 13.02 5.28 -27.26
C GLU A 425 11.68 5.26 -28.00
N PRO A 426 10.74 4.41 -27.58
CA PRO A 426 9.46 4.32 -28.26
C PRO A 426 8.60 5.58 -28.02
N PRO A 427 7.78 5.96 -29.01
CA PRO A 427 6.86 7.08 -28.89
C PRO A 427 5.88 6.89 -27.74
N PHE A 428 5.21 7.97 -27.33
CA PHE A 428 4.23 7.91 -26.26
C PHE A 428 3.01 7.05 -26.64
N SER A 429 2.52 7.23 -27.87
CA SER A 429 1.36 6.47 -28.36
C SER A 429 1.78 5.41 -29.39
N VAL A 430 1.26 4.21 -29.24
CA VAL A 430 1.48 3.08 -30.17
C VAL A 430 0.94 3.41 -31.59
N ARG A 431 -0.02 4.33 -31.69
CA ARG A 431 -0.66 4.75 -32.96
C ARG A 431 0.10 5.84 -33.69
N GLU A 432 1.20 6.36 -33.16
CA GLU A 432 2.03 7.36 -33.84
C GLU A 432 3.01 6.73 -34.85
N GLY A 433 3.22 5.43 -34.76
CA GLY A 433 4.25 4.73 -35.54
C GLY A 433 5.65 4.95 -34.99
N GLY A 434 6.64 4.23 -35.51
CA GLY A 434 8.04 4.32 -35.05
C GLY A 434 8.33 3.51 -33.79
N ILE A 435 7.48 2.58 -33.40
CA ILE A 435 7.63 1.74 -32.20
C ILE A 435 8.52 0.51 -32.46
N ILE A 436 8.44 -0.06 -33.66
CA ILE A 436 9.20 -1.25 -34.05
C ILE A 436 10.64 -0.86 -34.42
N ARG A 437 11.60 -1.67 -34.03
CA ARG A 437 13.03 -1.49 -34.32
C ARG A 437 13.31 -1.70 -35.80
N ASP A 438 14.23 -0.90 -36.38
CA ASP A 438 14.75 -1.13 -37.74
C ASP A 438 15.42 -2.51 -37.81
N GLY A 439 15.15 -3.28 -38.85
CA GLY A 439 15.64 -4.64 -39.02
C GLY A 439 14.81 -5.76 -38.40
N PHE A 440 13.74 -5.46 -37.69
CA PHE A 440 12.87 -6.47 -37.13
C PHE A 440 11.89 -7.08 -38.15
N ASN A 441 11.38 -6.25 -39.08
CA ASN A 441 10.42 -6.71 -40.08
C ASN A 441 10.72 -6.05 -41.43
N GLU A 442 10.98 -6.88 -42.44
CA GLU A 442 11.36 -6.42 -43.80
C GLU A 442 10.32 -5.48 -44.44
N GLU A 443 9.02 -5.72 -44.24
CA GLU A 443 7.97 -4.89 -44.83
C GLU A 443 7.88 -3.53 -44.14
N VAL A 444 8.07 -3.46 -42.81
CA VAL A 444 8.16 -2.18 -42.09
C VAL A 444 9.34 -1.37 -42.59
N ASP A 445 10.51 -2.01 -42.77
CA ASP A 445 11.71 -1.35 -43.25
C ASP A 445 11.53 -0.86 -44.68
N ARG A 446 10.89 -1.66 -45.55
CA ARG A 446 10.55 -1.29 -46.94
C ARG A 446 9.64 -0.07 -46.97
N LEU A 447 8.55 -0.08 -46.17
CA LEU A 447 7.60 1.04 -46.11
C LEU A 447 8.26 2.32 -45.57
N ARG A 448 9.09 2.21 -44.55
CA ARG A 448 9.87 3.33 -44.00
C ARG A 448 10.87 3.89 -45.03
N HIS A 449 11.49 3.00 -45.84
CA HIS A 449 12.39 3.41 -46.92
C HIS A 449 11.62 4.22 -47.97
N ILE A 450 10.42 3.79 -48.39
CA ILE A 450 9.54 4.54 -49.28
C ILE A 450 9.21 5.92 -48.71
N LEU A 451 8.89 6.04 -47.43
CA LEU A 451 8.57 7.29 -46.74
C LEU A 451 9.80 8.24 -46.65
N LYS A 452 11.00 7.69 -46.42
CA LYS A 452 12.24 8.45 -46.39
C LYS A 452 12.68 8.89 -47.81
N SER A 453 12.62 7.97 -48.75
CA SER A 453 13.00 8.24 -50.16
C SER A 453 11.94 9.12 -50.85
N GLY A 454 10.67 9.01 -50.47
CA GLY A 454 9.57 9.87 -50.97
C GLY A 454 9.84 11.36 -50.80
N LYS A 455 10.44 11.78 -49.65
CA LYS A 455 10.88 13.17 -49.44
C LYS A 455 12.04 13.55 -50.37
N GLY A 456 12.95 12.64 -50.63
CA GLY A 456 14.06 12.84 -51.61
C GLY A 456 13.51 12.92 -53.04
N VAL A 457 12.61 11.99 -53.41
CA VAL A 457 11.96 11.97 -54.75
C VAL A 457 11.10 13.22 -54.97
N MET A 458 10.44 13.75 -53.93
CA MET A 458 9.76 15.05 -54.02
C MET A 458 10.72 16.22 -54.31
N ALA A 459 11.87 16.22 -53.66
CA ALA A 459 12.92 17.25 -53.94
C ALA A 459 13.52 17.11 -55.34
N GLU A 460 13.73 15.86 -55.80
CA GLU A 460 14.16 15.57 -57.17
C GLU A 460 13.08 15.94 -58.20
N MET A 461 11.85 15.63 -57.93
CA MET A 461 10.72 16.04 -58.75
C MET A 461 10.59 17.58 -58.83
N GLU A 462 10.76 18.26 -57.69
CA GLU A 462 10.82 19.73 -57.68
C GLU A 462 11.96 20.28 -58.54
N ALA A 463 13.16 19.69 -58.47
CA ALA A 463 14.31 20.09 -59.30
C ALA A 463 14.04 19.80 -60.79
N LYS A 464 13.52 18.60 -61.11
CA LYS A 464 13.16 18.20 -62.46
C LYS A 464 12.09 19.10 -63.10
N GLU A 465 11.05 19.42 -62.33
CA GLU A 465 9.97 20.31 -62.78
C GLU A 465 10.47 21.78 -62.96
N LYS A 466 11.41 22.25 -62.11
CA LYS A 466 12.10 23.54 -62.30
C LYS A 466 12.92 23.58 -63.57
N GLU A 467 13.63 22.51 -63.89
CA GLU A 467 14.41 22.39 -65.13
C GLU A 467 13.51 22.34 -66.36
N LYS A 468 12.44 21.49 -66.30
CA LYS A 468 11.48 21.31 -67.38
C LYS A 468 10.65 22.56 -67.70
N THR A 469 10.27 23.32 -66.69
CA THR A 469 9.42 24.51 -66.87
C THR A 469 10.23 25.82 -66.96
N GLY A 470 11.52 25.80 -66.57
CA GLY A 470 12.31 27.02 -66.47
C GLY A 470 11.95 27.92 -65.25
N ILE A 471 10.99 27.52 -64.40
CA ILE A 471 10.47 28.34 -63.32
C ILE A 471 11.29 28.09 -62.06
N ARG A 472 12.27 28.95 -61.78
CA ARG A 472 13.18 28.82 -60.62
C ARG A 472 12.49 28.93 -59.29
N THR A 473 11.34 29.61 -59.22
CA THR A 473 10.55 29.86 -57.97
C THR A 473 9.53 28.75 -57.67
N LEU A 474 9.39 27.75 -58.55
CA LEU A 474 8.52 26.61 -58.34
C LEU A 474 8.88 25.86 -57.08
N LYS A 475 7.87 25.54 -56.26
CA LYS A 475 8.03 24.75 -55.04
C LYS A 475 6.98 23.67 -54.96
N ILE A 476 7.35 22.48 -54.48
CA ILE A 476 6.39 21.47 -54.10
C ILE A 476 6.06 21.64 -52.61
N GLY A 477 4.80 21.81 -52.27
CA GLY A 477 4.31 21.96 -50.89
C GLY A 477 3.20 20.95 -50.57
N TYR A 478 2.91 20.79 -49.27
CA TYR A 478 1.84 19.95 -48.78
C TYR A 478 0.81 20.76 -48.00
N ASN A 479 -0.46 20.43 -48.18
CA ASN A 479 -1.59 21.02 -47.42
C ASN A 479 -2.54 19.90 -47.05
N LYS A 480 -2.99 19.83 -45.77
CA LYS A 480 -3.89 18.79 -45.25
C LYS A 480 -5.21 18.67 -46.01
N VAL A 481 -5.69 19.74 -46.64
CA VAL A 481 -6.99 19.75 -47.38
C VAL A 481 -6.80 19.36 -48.82
N PHE A 482 -5.68 19.74 -49.46
CA PHE A 482 -5.51 19.58 -50.92
C PHE A 482 -4.40 18.59 -51.30
N GLY A 483 -3.66 18.07 -50.30
CA GLY A 483 -2.52 17.17 -50.54
C GLY A 483 -1.27 17.90 -51.02
N TYR A 484 -0.40 17.20 -51.75
CA TYR A 484 0.78 17.80 -52.38
C TYR A 484 0.39 18.65 -53.57
N TYR A 485 1.05 19.78 -53.74
CA TYR A 485 0.83 20.73 -54.84
C TYR A 485 2.13 21.38 -55.30
N ILE A 486 2.13 21.82 -56.56
CA ILE A 486 3.17 22.66 -57.12
C ILE A 486 2.72 24.11 -57.02
N GLU A 487 3.48 24.94 -56.34
CA GLU A 487 3.19 26.38 -56.19
C GLU A 487 4.03 27.18 -57.19
N VAL A 488 3.39 27.98 -58.03
CA VAL A 488 4.02 28.87 -59.01
C VAL A 488 3.56 30.27 -58.73
N SER A 489 4.50 31.22 -58.61
CA SER A 489 4.20 32.65 -58.46
C SER A 489 3.53 33.26 -59.65
N ASN A 490 2.69 34.27 -59.47
CA ASN A 490 1.96 34.94 -60.55
C ASN A 490 2.86 35.46 -61.70
N ALA A 491 4.13 35.78 -61.41
CA ALA A 491 5.09 36.26 -62.43
C ALA A 491 5.44 35.22 -63.48
N PHE A 492 5.21 33.92 -63.26
CA PHE A 492 5.56 32.84 -64.18
C PHE A 492 4.34 32.02 -64.61
N LYS A 493 3.15 32.56 -64.47
CA LYS A 493 1.86 31.85 -64.77
C LYS A 493 1.77 31.42 -66.24
N GLU A 494 2.29 32.19 -67.15
CA GLU A 494 2.25 31.93 -68.62
C GLU A 494 3.26 30.82 -69.02
N GLN A 495 4.17 30.45 -68.14
CA GLN A 495 5.16 29.39 -68.39
C GLN A 495 4.72 28.04 -67.88
N VAL A 496 3.52 27.97 -67.24
CA VAL A 496 3.01 26.71 -66.71
C VAL A 496 2.54 25.81 -67.84
N PRO A 497 3.02 24.54 -67.94
CA PRO A 497 2.57 23.60 -68.97
C PRO A 497 1.09 23.30 -68.88
N GLU A 498 0.46 23.03 -70.02
CA GLU A 498 -0.96 22.66 -70.16
C GLU A 498 -1.27 21.33 -69.39
N THR A 499 -0.31 20.51 -69.13
CA THR A 499 -0.40 19.28 -68.35
C THR A 499 -0.63 19.49 -66.86
N TYR A 500 -0.43 20.74 -66.34
CA TYR A 500 -0.69 21.06 -64.95
C TYR A 500 -2.18 21.36 -64.72
N ILE A 501 -2.76 20.66 -63.78
CA ILE A 501 -4.16 20.85 -63.39
C ILE A 501 -4.19 21.85 -62.23
N ARG A 502 -4.83 23.00 -62.46
CA ARG A 502 -4.98 24.07 -61.45
C ARG A 502 -5.93 23.61 -60.32
N LYS A 503 -5.48 23.72 -59.05
CA LYS A 503 -6.27 23.39 -57.87
C LYS A 503 -6.73 24.61 -57.11
N GLN A 504 -5.87 25.64 -56.95
CA GLN A 504 -6.17 26.79 -56.12
C GLN A 504 -5.44 28.02 -56.61
N THR A 505 -6.15 29.17 -56.59
CA THR A 505 -5.59 30.49 -56.87
C THR A 505 -5.32 31.20 -55.52
N LEU A 506 -4.12 31.71 -55.36
CA LEU A 506 -3.71 32.52 -54.21
C LEU A 506 -3.45 33.97 -54.63
N VAL A 507 -3.31 34.86 -53.64
CA VAL A 507 -2.99 36.29 -53.89
C VAL A 507 -1.66 36.43 -54.64
N ASN A 508 -0.64 35.63 -54.32
CA ASN A 508 0.71 35.76 -54.88
C ASN A 508 1.13 34.62 -55.80
N GLY A 509 0.26 33.65 -56.12
CA GLY A 509 0.58 32.49 -56.96
C GLY A 509 -0.62 31.56 -57.23
N GLU A 510 -0.36 30.52 -57.97
CA GLU A 510 -1.34 29.46 -58.22
C GLU A 510 -0.75 28.10 -57.82
N ARG A 511 -1.64 27.20 -57.39
CA ARG A 511 -1.30 25.83 -57.04
C ARG A 511 -1.83 24.85 -58.08
N PHE A 512 -0.94 23.95 -58.46
CA PHE A 512 -1.17 22.97 -59.51
C PHE A 512 -0.89 21.57 -58.99
N ILE A 513 -1.42 20.55 -59.69
CA ILE A 513 -1.06 19.15 -59.54
C ILE A 513 -0.74 18.54 -60.91
N THR A 514 0.14 17.56 -60.89
CA THR A 514 0.41 16.67 -62.01
C THR A 514 0.00 15.24 -61.70
N GLN A 515 -0.20 14.40 -62.70
CA GLN A 515 -0.53 12.99 -62.48
C GLN A 515 0.61 12.28 -61.76
N GLU A 516 1.88 12.54 -62.11
CA GLU A 516 3.06 11.99 -61.46
C GLU A 516 3.11 12.37 -59.93
N LEU A 517 2.81 13.64 -59.62
CA LEU A 517 2.73 14.10 -58.19
C LEU A 517 1.62 13.38 -57.43
N LYS A 518 0.48 13.16 -58.09
CA LYS A 518 -0.67 12.51 -57.47
C LYS A 518 -0.45 11.01 -57.23
N ASP A 519 0.26 10.34 -58.13
CA ASP A 519 0.63 8.92 -58.03
C ASP A 519 1.64 8.74 -56.88
N LEU A 520 2.63 9.60 -56.77
CA LEU A 520 3.62 9.61 -55.71
C LEU A 520 3.01 9.96 -54.35
N GLU A 521 2.07 10.90 -54.30
CA GLU A 521 1.28 11.22 -53.12
C GLU A 521 0.49 10.01 -52.60
N HIS A 522 -0.19 9.29 -53.48
CA HIS A 522 -0.95 8.12 -53.15
C HIS A 522 -0.06 7.02 -52.56
N GLU A 523 1.11 6.80 -53.18
CA GLU A 523 2.10 5.83 -52.67
C GLU A 523 2.60 6.20 -51.27
N ILE A 524 2.98 7.47 -51.04
CA ILE A 524 3.48 7.95 -49.72
C ILE A 524 2.37 7.86 -48.67
N LEU A 525 1.14 8.30 -48.94
CA LEU A 525 0.04 8.28 -47.98
C LEU A 525 -0.33 6.83 -47.62
N THR A 526 -0.44 5.95 -48.63
CA THR A 526 -0.72 4.54 -48.41
C THR A 526 0.38 3.85 -47.58
N ALA A 527 1.65 4.16 -47.90
CA ALA A 527 2.77 3.64 -47.14
C ALA A 527 2.75 4.14 -45.69
N SER A 528 2.38 5.41 -45.44
CA SER A 528 2.28 5.99 -44.11
C SER A 528 1.21 5.33 -43.23
N GLU A 529 0.02 5.12 -43.78
CA GLU A 529 -1.07 4.44 -43.08
C GLU A 529 -0.72 2.96 -42.81
N ARG A 530 -0.16 2.28 -43.81
CA ARG A 530 0.16 0.87 -43.75
C ARG A 530 1.28 0.56 -42.77
N VAL A 531 2.33 1.41 -42.70
CA VAL A 531 3.44 1.20 -41.73
C VAL A 531 2.92 1.32 -40.30
N VAL A 532 2.08 2.30 -39.99
CA VAL A 532 1.51 2.47 -38.64
C VAL A 532 0.61 1.29 -38.28
N ALA A 533 -0.24 0.82 -39.20
CA ALA A 533 -1.09 -0.34 -38.97
C ALA A 533 -0.26 -1.63 -38.74
N LEU A 534 0.76 -1.87 -39.58
CA LEU A 534 1.62 -3.05 -39.43
C LEU A 534 2.45 -3.01 -38.15
N GLU A 535 2.98 -1.85 -37.78
CA GLU A 535 3.70 -1.70 -36.50
C GLU A 535 2.79 -1.96 -35.30
N TYR A 536 1.53 -1.53 -35.37
CA TYR A 536 0.55 -1.83 -34.33
C TYR A 536 0.20 -3.31 -34.24
N GLU A 537 0.07 -4.02 -35.37
CA GLU A 537 -0.15 -5.47 -35.42
C GLU A 537 1.03 -6.24 -34.78
N LEU A 538 2.27 -5.90 -35.19
CA LEU A 538 3.50 -6.51 -34.65
C LEU A 538 3.65 -6.24 -33.15
N PHE A 539 3.40 -5.02 -32.71
CA PHE A 539 3.41 -4.66 -31.29
C PHE A 539 2.35 -5.44 -30.50
N SER A 540 1.14 -5.55 -31.04
CA SER A 540 0.03 -6.28 -30.38
C SER A 540 0.34 -7.77 -30.28
N ALA A 541 0.94 -8.37 -31.30
CA ALA A 541 1.38 -9.76 -31.28
C ALA A 541 2.46 -10.01 -30.20
N LEU A 542 3.48 -9.14 -30.13
CA LEU A 542 4.50 -9.22 -29.08
C LEU A 542 3.89 -9.05 -27.70
N ARG A 543 3.01 -8.06 -27.51
CA ARG A 543 2.32 -7.85 -26.23
C ARG A 543 1.54 -9.08 -25.80
N GLN A 544 0.85 -9.75 -26.73
CA GLN A 544 0.12 -10.99 -26.44
C GLN A 544 1.07 -12.13 -26.05
N GLN A 545 2.19 -12.30 -26.77
CA GLN A 545 3.21 -13.28 -26.44
C GLN A 545 3.77 -13.09 -25.01
N ILE A 546 3.99 -11.84 -24.59
CA ILE A 546 4.42 -11.51 -23.22
C ILE A 546 3.29 -11.83 -22.22
N ALA A 547 2.04 -11.49 -22.55
CA ALA A 547 0.88 -11.79 -21.70
C ALA A 547 0.70 -13.29 -21.48
N ASP A 548 0.96 -14.12 -22.46
CA ASP A 548 0.91 -15.59 -22.37
C ASP A 548 1.95 -16.13 -21.35
N ASN A 549 3.03 -15.39 -21.12
CA ASN A 549 4.09 -15.68 -20.15
C ASN A 549 3.90 -14.97 -18.77
N ALA A 550 2.72 -14.37 -18.52
CA ALA A 550 2.48 -13.58 -17.31
C ALA A 550 2.80 -14.35 -16.02
N GLY A 551 2.48 -15.64 -15.93
CA GLY A 551 2.75 -16.44 -14.73
C GLY A 551 4.25 -16.57 -14.40
N ARG A 552 5.14 -16.67 -15.41
CA ARG A 552 6.60 -16.70 -15.20
C ARG A 552 7.08 -15.36 -14.65
N ILE A 553 6.58 -14.27 -15.23
CA ILE A 553 6.94 -12.91 -14.84
C ILE A 553 6.46 -12.60 -13.42
N GLN A 554 5.20 -12.95 -13.08
CA GLN A 554 4.63 -12.76 -11.74
C GLN A 554 5.40 -13.55 -10.69
N LYS A 555 5.74 -14.82 -10.95
CA LYS A 555 6.52 -15.64 -10.03
C LYS A 555 7.91 -15.05 -9.77
N THR A 556 8.59 -14.58 -10.82
CA THR A 556 9.89 -13.91 -10.70
C THR A 556 9.76 -12.59 -9.94
N ALA A 557 8.73 -11.79 -10.21
CA ALA A 557 8.46 -10.54 -9.51
C ALA A 557 8.25 -10.77 -8.01
N ALA A 558 7.49 -11.80 -7.63
CA ALA A 558 7.28 -12.20 -6.24
C ALA A 558 8.58 -12.62 -5.55
N ALA A 559 9.45 -13.38 -6.24
CA ALA A 559 10.77 -13.76 -5.71
C ALA A 559 11.68 -12.53 -5.48
N VAL A 560 11.67 -11.58 -6.40
CA VAL A 560 12.39 -10.30 -6.25
C VAL A 560 11.82 -9.48 -5.09
N ALA A 561 10.49 -9.40 -4.96
CA ALA A 561 9.82 -8.68 -3.89
C ALA A 561 10.18 -9.25 -2.50
N GLU A 562 10.19 -10.57 -2.36
CA GLU A 562 10.60 -11.23 -1.11
C GLU A 562 12.08 -11.01 -0.80
N CYS A 563 12.95 -11.12 -1.80
CA CYS A 563 14.37 -10.82 -1.64
C CYS A 563 14.60 -9.38 -1.15
N ASP A 564 13.91 -8.41 -1.74
CA ASP A 564 14.00 -6.99 -1.36
C ASP A 564 13.49 -6.75 0.08
N ALA A 565 12.38 -7.39 0.48
CA ALA A 565 11.85 -7.31 1.83
C ALA A 565 12.82 -7.91 2.87
N LEU A 566 13.43 -9.07 2.57
CA LEU A 566 14.46 -9.70 3.41
C LEU A 566 15.72 -8.84 3.52
N CYS A 567 16.19 -8.26 2.42
CA CYS A 567 17.31 -7.31 2.41
C CYS A 567 16.98 -6.05 3.24
N SER A 568 15.74 -5.59 3.20
CA SER A 568 15.26 -4.48 4.03
C SER A 568 15.37 -4.80 5.52
N PHE A 569 14.90 -5.98 5.95
CA PHE A 569 15.03 -6.42 7.34
C PHE A 569 16.49 -6.56 7.77
N ALA A 570 17.33 -7.16 6.94
CA ALA A 570 18.75 -7.31 7.23
C ALA A 570 19.47 -5.96 7.35
N SER A 571 19.18 -5.02 6.45
CA SER A 571 19.74 -3.67 6.50
C SER A 571 19.32 -2.91 7.75
N VAL A 572 18.05 -3.00 8.12
CA VAL A 572 17.52 -2.38 9.35
C VAL A 572 18.15 -3.00 10.59
N ALA A 573 18.33 -4.33 10.61
CA ALA A 573 18.94 -5.05 11.72
C ALA A 573 20.38 -4.59 11.96
N VAL A 574 21.18 -4.51 10.90
CA VAL A 574 22.60 -4.07 11.01
C VAL A 574 22.70 -2.61 11.44
N HIS A 575 21.93 -1.70 10.80
CA HIS A 575 22.03 -0.27 11.09
C HIS A 575 21.54 0.11 12.50
N ASN A 576 20.61 -0.66 13.09
CA ASN A 576 20.01 -0.34 14.37
C ASN A 576 20.40 -1.35 15.49
N ASN A 577 21.38 -2.22 15.26
CA ASN A 577 21.82 -3.24 16.21
C ASN A 577 20.64 -4.06 16.76
N PHE A 578 19.83 -4.64 15.88
CA PHE A 578 18.75 -5.55 16.23
C PHE A 578 19.31 -6.98 16.36
N CYS A 579 18.77 -7.77 17.29
CA CYS A 579 19.15 -9.16 17.46
C CYS A 579 18.15 -10.10 16.79
N ARG A 580 18.62 -11.31 16.42
CA ARG A 580 17.75 -12.40 15.99
C ARG A 580 16.94 -12.90 17.18
N PRO A 581 15.60 -12.92 17.15
CA PRO A 581 14.79 -13.50 18.21
C PRO A 581 14.78 -15.03 18.11
N GLU A 582 14.75 -15.73 19.25
CA GLU A 582 14.36 -17.12 19.35
C GLU A 582 12.84 -17.18 19.42
N VAL A 583 12.20 -17.96 18.56
CA VAL A 583 10.72 -18.05 18.49
C VAL A 583 10.28 -19.50 18.63
N ASP A 584 9.34 -19.76 19.55
CA ASP A 584 8.82 -21.09 19.82
C ASP A 584 7.34 -21.09 20.30
N GLU A 585 6.82 -22.23 20.71
CA GLU A 585 5.46 -22.39 21.27
C GLU A 585 5.43 -22.42 22.81
N SER A 586 6.52 -22.03 23.48
CA SER A 586 6.65 -22.09 24.95
C SER A 586 5.67 -21.17 25.70
N GLY A 587 5.14 -20.18 25.04
CA GLY A 587 4.31 -19.14 25.65
C GLY A 587 5.10 -18.15 26.51
N VAL A 588 6.44 -18.19 26.50
CA VAL A 588 7.31 -17.25 27.24
C VAL A 588 7.65 -16.04 26.38
N ILE A 589 7.62 -14.85 26.95
CA ILE A 589 8.17 -13.64 26.35
C ILE A 589 9.30 -13.14 27.27
N GLU A 590 10.53 -13.28 26.80
CA GLU A 590 11.71 -12.76 27.48
C GLU A 590 12.45 -11.79 26.56
N ILE A 591 12.57 -10.54 26.96
CA ILE A 591 13.24 -9.49 26.21
C ILE A 591 14.25 -8.83 27.15
N ARG A 592 15.53 -8.82 26.77
CA ARG A 592 16.59 -8.14 27.52
C ARG A 592 17.05 -6.91 26.76
N GLU A 593 17.15 -5.79 27.45
CA GLU A 593 17.52 -4.49 26.89
C GLU A 593 16.69 -4.13 25.65
N GLY A 594 15.36 -4.36 25.74
CA GLY A 594 14.42 -4.02 24.68
C GLY A 594 14.31 -2.52 24.47
N ARG A 595 14.18 -2.10 23.21
CA ARG A 595 14.10 -0.69 22.80
C ARG A 595 12.87 -0.48 21.93
N HIS A 596 12.31 0.73 21.94
CA HIS A 596 11.16 1.03 21.08
C HIS A 596 11.66 1.43 19.68
N PRO A 597 11.35 0.64 18.62
CA PRO A 597 11.97 0.82 17.31
C PRO A 597 11.76 2.21 16.70
N VAL A 598 10.58 2.79 16.93
CA VAL A 598 10.22 4.10 16.36
C VAL A 598 10.76 5.24 17.23
N VAL A 599 10.54 5.18 18.55
CA VAL A 599 10.94 6.26 19.47
C VAL A 599 12.45 6.43 19.46
N GLU A 600 13.22 5.33 19.50
CA GLU A 600 14.68 5.35 19.40
C GLU A 600 15.17 6.12 18.16
N LYS A 601 14.50 5.92 17.01
CA LYS A 601 14.87 6.57 15.75
C LYS A 601 14.46 8.05 15.68
N VAL A 602 13.41 8.43 16.40
CA VAL A 602 12.93 9.83 16.45
C VAL A 602 13.76 10.66 17.43
N LEU A 603 14.28 10.05 18.49
CA LEU A 603 15.16 10.73 19.46
C LEU A 603 16.48 11.13 18.77
N LYS A 604 16.77 12.45 18.72
CA LYS A 604 18.00 12.96 18.09
C LYS A 604 19.08 13.28 19.12
N ASP A 605 18.68 13.76 20.30
CA ASP A 605 19.57 14.39 21.28
C ASP A 605 19.74 13.58 22.58
N SER A 606 19.06 12.43 22.68
CA SER A 606 19.13 11.57 23.88
C SER A 606 19.09 10.09 23.50
N LEU A 607 19.83 9.27 24.24
CA LEU A 607 19.78 7.83 24.09
C LEU A 607 18.46 7.29 24.62
N PHE A 608 17.91 6.28 23.94
CA PHE A 608 16.77 5.53 24.43
C PHE A 608 17.19 4.66 25.63
N VAL A 609 16.41 4.63 26.69
CA VAL A 609 16.67 3.79 27.84
C VAL A 609 16.08 2.41 27.63
N PRO A 610 16.89 1.34 27.48
CA PRO A 610 16.40 0.00 27.24
C PRO A 610 15.75 -0.61 28.48
N ASN A 611 14.75 -1.48 28.28
CA ASN A 611 14.01 -2.13 29.35
C ASN A 611 13.93 -3.64 29.14
N ASP A 612 13.93 -4.38 30.24
CA ASP A 612 13.76 -5.82 30.25
C ASP A 612 12.28 -6.15 30.42
N THR A 613 11.86 -7.30 29.86
CA THR A 613 10.50 -7.83 30.00
C THR A 613 10.59 -9.33 30.17
N PHE A 614 9.87 -9.85 31.16
CA PHE A 614 9.67 -11.27 31.32
C PHE A 614 8.19 -11.55 31.54
N MET A 615 7.62 -12.49 30.74
CA MET A 615 6.25 -12.99 30.89
C MET A 615 6.24 -14.50 30.63
N GLY A 616 5.85 -15.27 31.60
CA GLY A 616 5.85 -16.74 31.52
C GLY A 616 4.49 -17.36 31.86
N GLU A 617 4.29 -18.62 31.51
CA GLU A 617 3.00 -19.30 31.78
C GLU A 617 2.74 -19.55 33.27
N LYS A 618 3.76 -19.64 34.08
CA LYS A 618 3.66 -20.10 35.48
C LYS A 618 3.82 -18.99 36.52
N GLU A 619 4.76 -18.08 36.34
CA GLU A 619 5.24 -17.19 37.40
C GLU A 619 4.98 -15.72 37.19
N GLU A 620 4.96 -15.22 35.97
CA GLU A 620 4.82 -13.78 35.69
C GLU A 620 3.96 -13.61 34.43
N ARG A 621 2.65 -13.72 34.56
CA ARG A 621 1.74 -13.64 33.42
C ARG A 621 1.08 -12.28 33.27
N VAL A 622 0.89 -11.62 34.39
CA VAL A 622 0.29 -10.29 34.48
C VAL A 622 1.28 -9.33 35.14
N ALA A 623 1.65 -8.29 34.44
CA ALA A 623 2.50 -7.23 34.93
C ALA A 623 1.67 -5.97 35.22
N ILE A 624 1.53 -5.59 36.48
CA ILE A 624 0.90 -4.34 36.89
C ILE A 624 1.99 -3.25 36.89
N ILE A 625 1.80 -2.22 36.05
CA ILE A 625 2.81 -1.17 35.86
C ILE A 625 2.27 0.14 36.44
N THR A 626 2.92 0.63 37.51
CA THR A 626 2.56 1.89 38.15
C THR A 626 3.54 3.01 37.83
N GLY A 627 3.16 4.22 38.12
CA GLY A 627 3.98 5.41 37.89
C GLY A 627 3.27 6.52 37.09
N PRO A 628 3.86 7.71 36.96
CA PRO A 628 3.21 8.86 36.30
C PRO A 628 3.12 8.73 34.77
N ASN A 629 2.14 9.42 34.15
CA ASN A 629 1.86 9.30 32.71
C ASN A 629 3.01 9.67 31.78
N MET A 630 3.82 10.66 32.12
CA MET A 630 4.94 11.10 31.28
C MET A 630 6.22 10.26 31.47
N ALA A 631 6.21 9.26 32.33
CA ALA A 631 7.39 8.49 32.66
C ALA A 631 7.73 7.39 31.63
N GLY A 632 6.79 7.04 30.73
CA GLY A 632 7.05 6.10 29.63
C GLY A 632 6.37 4.74 29.74
N LYS A 633 5.34 4.55 30.60
CA LYS A 633 4.57 3.29 30.74
C LYS A 633 4.02 2.79 29.40
N SER A 634 3.22 3.62 28.74
CA SER A 634 2.59 3.28 27.46
C SER A 634 3.62 3.03 26.35
N THR A 635 4.76 3.75 26.38
CA THR A 635 5.89 3.53 25.45
C THR A 635 6.50 2.15 25.65
N TYR A 636 6.70 1.75 26.91
CA TYR A 636 7.23 0.43 27.25
C TYR A 636 6.28 -0.70 26.82
N MET A 637 4.98 -0.57 27.09
CA MET A 637 4.02 -1.60 26.70
C MET A 637 3.93 -1.74 25.16
N ARG A 638 3.92 -0.61 24.44
CA ARG A 638 3.98 -0.63 22.97
C ARG A 638 5.27 -1.26 22.45
N GLN A 639 6.40 -0.97 23.09
CA GLN A 639 7.69 -1.59 22.79
C GLN A 639 7.60 -3.11 22.82
N VAL A 640 7.03 -3.68 23.87
CA VAL A 640 6.87 -5.15 24.01
C VAL A 640 6.01 -5.70 22.87
N ALA A 641 4.84 -5.10 22.60
CA ALA A 641 3.97 -5.53 21.49
C ALA A 641 4.67 -5.46 20.13
N LEU A 642 5.40 -4.37 19.86
CA LEU A 642 6.12 -4.20 18.61
C LEU A 642 7.25 -5.22 18.44
N ILE A 643 7.97 -5.54 19.50
CA ILE A 643 9.03 -6.57 19.49
C ILE A 643 8.42 -7.95 19.18
N VAL A 644 7.32 -8.31 19.85
CA VAL A 644 6.60 -9.56 19.58
C VAL A 644 6.11 -9.62 18.14
N LEU A 645 5.49 -8.55 17.65
CA LEU A 645 5.01 -8.48 16.28
C LEU A 645 6.16 -8.61 15.27
N MET A 646 7.27 -7.90 15.48
CA MET A 646 8.46 -7.98 14.61
C MET A 646 9.06 -9.39 14.61
N ALA A 647 9.14 -10.07 15.77
CA ALA A 647 9.60 -11.44 15.85
C ALA A 647 8.73 -12.38 15.00
N GLN A 648 7.40 -12.25 15.09
CA GLN A 648 6.46 -13.07 14.31
C GLN A 648 6.35 -12.67 12.84
N MET A 649 6.89 -11.52 12.43
CA MET A 649 7.14 -11.21 11.04
C MET A 649 8.36 -11.95 10.45
N GLY A 650 9.19 -12.55 11.29
CA GLY A 650 10.50 -13.11 10.92
C GLY A 650 11.61 -12.05 10.81
N SER A 651 11.39 -10.85 11.36
CA SER A 651 12.39 -9.78 11.45
C SER A 651 13.26 -9.93 12.69
N PHE A 652 14.46 -9.36 12.66
CA PHE A 652 15.24 -9.09 13.87
C PHE A 652 14.57 -7.99 14.68
N VAL A 653 14.84 -7.97 15.99
CA VAL A 653 14.14 -7.13 16.97
C VAL A 653 15.08 -6.19 17.72
N PRO A 654 14.61 -5.00 18.13
CA PRO A 654 15.40 -4.00 18.85
C PRO A 654 15.63 -4.42 20.31
N ALA A 655 16.46 -5.41 20.54
CA ALA A 655 16.82 -5.93 21.84
C ALA A 655 18.26 -6.45 21.84
N LYS A 656 18.83 -6.72 23.01
CA LYS A 656 20.09 -7.47 23.13
C LYS A 656 19.86 -8.96 23.03
N TYR A 657 18.74 -9.44 23.58
CA TYR A 657 18.27 -10.83 23.51
C TYR A 657 16.75 -10.81 23.51
N ALA A 658 16.13 -11.69 22.74
CA ALA A 658 14.69 -11.92 22.75
C ALA A 658 14.35 -13.39 22.54
N HIS A 659 13.53 -13.94 23.43
CA HIS A 659 12.88 -15.23 23.28
C HIS A 659 11.36 -15.00 23.32
N ILE A 660 10.68 -15.34 22.26
CA ILE A 660 9.28 -15.00 22.03
C ILE A 660 8.48 -16.27 21.78
N GLY A 661 7.68 -16.67 22.75
CA GLY A 661 6.62 -17.64 22.54
C GLY A 661 5.51 -17.03 21.67
N VAL A 662 5.12 -17.74 20.61
CA VAL A 662 4.12 -17.26 19.64
C VAL A 662 2.84 -16.82 20.35
N VAL A 663 2.32 -15.65 19.98
CA VAL A 663 1.02 -15.14 20.40
C VAL A 663 0.06 -15.11 19.22
N ASP A 664 -1.19 -15.46 19.47
CA ASP A 664 -2.21 -15.53 18.44
C ASP A 664 -2.83 -14.17 18.10
N ARG A 665 -2.89 -13.28 19.09
CA ARG A 665 -3.49 -11.93 18.99
C ARG A 665 -2.76 -10.92 19.86
N ILE A 666 -2.71 -9.68 19.40
CA ILE A 666 -2.28 -8.56 20.24
C ILE A 666 -3.46 -7.59 20.34
N PHE A 667 -3.93 -7.37 21.55
CA PHE A 667 -4.97 -6.40 21.86
C PHE A 667 -4.37 -5.19 22.58
N THR A 668 -4.85 -4.01 22.22
CA THR A 668 -4.39 -2.78 22.84
C THR A 668 -5.56 -1.88 23.21
N ARG A 669 -5.62 -1.51 24.49
CA ARG A 669 -6.45 -0.42 24.97
C ARG A 669 -5.51 0.65 25.54
N ILE A 670 -5.22 1.67 24.75
CA ILE A 670 -4.29 2.77 25.10
C ILE A 670 -4.99 4.09 24.86
N GLY A 671 -5.27 4.83 25.92
CA GLY A 671 -5.82 6.20 25.98
C GLY A 671 -6.89 6.54 24.93
N ALA A 672 -8.05 7.05 25.32
CA ALA A 672 -9.07 7.45 24.37
C ALA A 672 -8.62 8.65 23.52
N SER A 673 -8.71 8.57 22.20
CA SER A 673 -8.97 9.74 21.37
C SER A 673 -10.49 9.99 21.48
N ASP A 674 -10.91 11.20 21.88
CA ASP A 674 -12.30 11.62 21.86
C ASP A 674 -12.84 11.45 20.42
N ASP A 675 -13.65 10.41 20.21
CA ASP A 675 -14.42 10.27 18.96
C ASP A 675 -15.79 10.95 19.18
N LEU A 676 -15.77 12.28 19.10
CA LEU A 676 -16.97 13.10 19.24
C LEU A 676 -18.02 12.82 18.17
N SER A 677 -17.65 12.15 17.07
CA SER A 677 -18.53 11.86 15.93
C SER A 677 -19.57 10.77 16.26
N ALA A 678 -19.27 9.85 17.17
CA ALA A 678 -20.14 8.73 17.51
C ALA A 678 -21.17 9.06 18.61
N GLY A 679 -21.11 10.25 19.25
CA GLY A 679 -22.03 10.68 20.30
C GLY A 679 -22.00 9.81 21.57
N GLN A 680 -21.01 8.92 21.72
CA GLN A 680 -20.82 8.07 22.90
C GLN A 680 -19.86 8.72 23.89
N SER A 681 -20.10 8.48 25.20
CA SER A 681 -19.15 8.95 26.21
C SER A 681 -17.83 8.18 26.10
N THR A 682 -16.72 8.84 26.40
CA THR A 682 -15.37 8.21 26.40
C THR A 682 -15.31 6.95 27.26
N PHE A 683 -16.07 6.91 28.36
CA PHE A 683 -16.19 5.75 29.23
C PHE A 683 -16.94 4.59 28.56
N MET A 684 -18.01 4.86 27.79
CA MET A 684 -18.74 3.81 27.06
C MET A 684 -17.88 3.19 25.97
N VAL A 685 -17.14 4.01 25.23
CA VAL A 685 -16.16 3.54 24.21
C VAL A 685 -15.10 2.65 24.89
N GLU A 686 -14.55 3.09 26.02
CA GLU A 686 -13.59 2.31 26.79
C GLU A 686 -14.16 0.94 27.20
N MET A 687 -15.36 0.92 27.74
CA MET A 687 -15.99 -0.34 28.19
C MET A 687 -16.32 -1.28 27.04
N THR A 688 -16.71 -0.74 25.89
CA THR A 688 -16.94 -1.54 24.67
C THR A 688 -15.64 -2.18 24.19
N GLU A 689 -14.54 -1.39 24.08
CA GLU A 689 -13.23 -1.93 23.68
C GLU A 689 -12.73 -3.01 24.66
N VAL A 690 -12.87 -2.79 25.97
CA VAL A 690 -12.50 -3.80 26.99
C VAL A 690 -13.38 -5.04 26.88
N SER A 691 -14.68 -4.89 26.68
CA SER A 691 -15.61 -6.00 26.46
C SER A 691 -15.20 -6.85 25.27
N ASP A 692 -14.91 -6.22 24.13
CA ASP A 692 -14.48 -6.90 22.91
C ASP A 692 -13.17 -7.66 23.11
N ILE A 693 -12.20 -7.06 23.81
CA ILE A 693 -10.95 -7.71 24.17
C ILE A 693 -11.20 -8.96 25.01
N LEU A 694 -11.98 -8.85 26.09
CA LEU A 694 -12.21 -9.96 27.02
C LEU A 694 -13.01 -11.12 26.40
N HIS A 695 -13.86 -10.84 25.41
CA HIS A 695 -14.61 -11.87 24.68
C HIS A 695 -13.76 -12.58 23.62
N GLN A 696 -12.85 -11.88 22.98
CA GLN A 696 -12.07 -12.42 21.86
C GLN A 696 -10.68 -12.94 22.24
N ALA A 697 -10.12 -12.49 23.36
CA ALA A 697 -8.81 -12.91 23.81
C ALA A 697 -8.77 -14.41 24.17
N THR A 698 -7.63 -15.02 23.93
CA THR A 698 -7.33 -16.40 24.33
C THR A 698 -6.18 -16.42 25.34
N LYS A 699 -5.90 -17.57 25.92
CA LYS A 699 -4.74 -17.74 26.81
C LYS A 699 -3.40 -17.43 26.14
N ASN A 700 -3.33 -17.50 24.81
CA ASN A 700 -2.14 -17.23 24.02
C ASN A 700 -2.03 -15.77 23.57
N SER A 701 -3.03 -14.94 23.87
CA SER A 701 -3.05 -13.53 23.48
C SER A 701 -2.13 -12.66 24.36
N LEU A 702 -1.66 -11.55 23.81
CA LEU A 702 -0.97 -10.47 24.52
C LEU A 702 -1.91 -9.27 24.66
N LEU A 703 -2.23 -8.91 25.89
CA LEU A 703 -3.10 -7.78 26.22
C LEU A 703 -2.29 -6.59 26.72
N ILE A 704 -2.57 -5.42 26.17
CA ILE A 704 -2.00 -4.15 26.59
C ILE A 704 -3.12 -3.24 27.02
N LEU A 705 -3.28 -3.11 28.34
CA LEU A 705 -4.37 -2.38 28.96
C LEU A 705 -3.81 -1.16 29.69
N ASP A 706 -4.11 0.04 29.20
CA ASP A 706 -3.58 1.28 29.76
C ASP A 706 -4.72 2.11 30.37
N GLU A 707 -4.63 2.39 31.66
CA GLU A 707 -5.51 3.28 32.43
C GLU A 707 -7.00 2.89 32.38
N ILE A 708 -7.33 1.62 32.57
CA ILE A 708 -8.71 1.14 32.61
C ILE A 708 -9.47 1.74 33.82
N GLY A 709 -10.71 2.19 33.59
CA GLY A 709 -11.60 2.72 34.62
C GLY A 709 -11.42 4.22 34.91
N ARG A 710 -10.64 4.95 34.11
CA ARG A 710 -10.37 6.38 34.36
C ARG A 710 -11.54 7.30 34.00
N GLY A 711 -12.47 6.84 33.16
CA GLY A 711 -13.59 7.63 32.66
C GLY A 711 -14.78 7.77 33.59
N THR A 712 -14.73 7.25 34.83
CA THR A 712 -15.85 7.23 35.78
C THR A 712 -15.40 7.62 37.20
N SER A 713 -16.27 7.45 38.22
CA SER A 713 -15.91 7.73 39.61
C SER A 713 -14.74 6.83 40.07
N THR A 714 -13.92 7.32 41.00
CA THR A 714 -12.69 6.63 41.43
C THR A 714 -12.97 5.21 41.94
N PHE A 715 -14.00 4.99 42.75
CA PHE A 715 -14.31 3.66 43.28
C PHE A 715 -14.90 2.72 42.23
N ASP A 716 -15.77 3.19 41.34
CA ASP A 716 -16.33 2.38 40.26
C ASP A 716 -15.23 1.99 39.27
N GLY A 717 -14.38 2.96 38.88
CA GLY A 717 -13.27 2.73 37.99
C GLY A 717 -12.26 1.72 38.55
N MET A 718 -11.91 1.85 39.81
CA MET A 718 -11.02 0.92 40.52
C MET A 718 -11.65 -0.50 40.62
N ALA A 719 -12.95 -0.59 40.93
CA ALA A 719 -13.65 -1.88 41.01
C ALA A 719 -13.66 -2.60 39.65
N ILE A 720 -13.94 -1.85 38.57
CA ILE A 720 -13.91 -2.39 37.21
C ILE A 720 -12.48 -2.83 36.84
N ALA A 721 -11.47 -1.97 37.05
CA ALA A 721 -10.08 -2.26 36.74
C ALA A 721 -9.59 -3.53 37.46
N ARG A 722 -9.97 -3.68 38.76
CA ARG A 722 -9.67 -4.87 39.56
C ARG A 722 -10.34 -6.11 38.98
N ALA A 723 -11.63 -6.05 38.66
CA ALA A 723 -12.38 -7.19 38.11
C ALA A 723 -11.82 -7.63 36.74
N VAL A 724 -11.42 -6.68 35.88
CA VAL A 724 -10.77 -6.96 34.60
C VAL A 724 -9.43 -7.66 34.83
N LEU A 725 -8.64 -7.18 35.79
CA LEU A 725 -7.34 -7.78 36.10
C LEU A 725 -7.50 -9.21 36.64
N GLU A 726 -8.47 -9.45 37.57
CA GLU A 726 -8.81 -10.76 38.07
C GLU A 726 -9.21 -11.72 36.93
N TYR A 727 -10.04 -11.25 35.99
CA TYR A 727 -10.49 -12.03 34.84
C TYR A 727 -9.31 -12.40 33.90
N CYS A 728 -8.42 -11.46 33.62
CA CYS A 728 -7.23 -11.70 32.81
C CYS A 728 -6.22 -12.66 33.47
N ALA A 729 -6.08 -12.59 34.80
CA ALA A 729 -5.11 -13.38 35.55
C ALA A 729 -5.58 -14.83 35.79
N ASP A 730 -6.88 -15.07 35.94
CA ASP A 730 -7.39 -16.40 36.24
C ASP A 730 -7.33 -17.33 35.00
N LYS A 731 -6.56 -18.42 35.14
CA LYS A 731 -6.41 -19.46 34.11
C LYS A 731 -7.69 -20.20 33.74
N LYS A 732 -8.72 -20.13 34.60
CA LYS A 732 -10.01 -20.78 34.33
C LYS A 732 -10.90 -19.91 33.46
N THR A 733 -10.72 -18.60 33.50
CA THR A 733 -11.48 -17.64 32.69
C THR A 733 -10.69 -17.29 31.40
N LEU A 734 -9.55 -16.64 31.51
CA LEU A 734 -8.75 -16.22 30.35
C LEU A 734 -7.29 -16.68 30.46
N GLY A 735 -6.56 -16.24 31.47
CA GLY A 735 -5.16 -16.58 31.65
C GLY A 735 -4.21 -16.02 30.59
N ALA A 736 -4.52 -14.89 30.00
CA ALA A 736 -3.72 -14.25 28.96
C ALA A 736 -2.52 -13.47 29.53
N LYS A 737 -1.48 -13.30 28.70
CA LYS A 737 -0.35 -12.42 29.02
C LYS A 737 -0.82 -10.98 28.99
N THR A 738 -0.68 -10.26 30.11
CA THR A 738 -1.27 -8.93 30.26
C THR A 738 -0.26 -7.93 30.81
N LEU A 739 -0.03 -6.84 30.09
CA LEU A 739 0.61 -5.63 30.59
C LEU A 739 -0.47 -4.63 30.97
N PHE A 740 -0.57 -4.32 32.25
CA PHE A 740 -1.64 -3.50 32.82
C PHE A 740 -1.07 -2.25 33.48
N ALA A 741 -1.16 -1.10 32.79
CA ALA A 741 -0.74 0.16 33.39
C ALA A 741 -1.92 0.82 34.12
N THR A 742 -1.65 1.30 35.33
CA THR A 742 -2.67 1.90 36.19
C THR A 742 -2.13 3.03 37.05
N HIS A 743 -3.05 3.91 37.49
CA HIS A 743 -2.82 4.91 38.55
C HIS A 743 -3.41 4.52 39.89
N TYR A 744 -4.17 3.40 39.92
CA TYR A 744 -4.71 2.87 41.18
C TYR A 744 -3.62 2.07 41.89
N HIS A 745 -3.00 2.68 42.89
CA HIS A 745 -1.93 2.04 43.69
C HIS A 745 -2.48 0.84 44.47
N GLU A 746 -3.77 0.84 44.84
CA GLU A 746 -4.44 -0.25 45.53
C GLU A 746 -4.41 -1.58 44.73
N LEU A 747 -4.30 -1.51 43.41
CA LEU A 747 -4.20 -2.72 42.59
C LEU A 747 -2.85 -3.43 42.74
N THR A 748 -1.83 -2.79 43.27
CA THR A 748 -0.53 -3.45 43.52
C THR A 748 -0.61 -4.54 44.62
N GLU A 749 -1.60 -4.44 45.48
CA GLU A 749 -1.87 -5.49 46.50
C GLU A 749 -2.26 -6.83 45.83
N MET A 750 -2.68 -6.82 44.58
CA MET A 750 -3.09 -8.02 43.84
C MET A 750 -1.92 -8.99 43.58
N GLU A 751 -0.67 -8.54 43.61
CA GLU A 751 0.50 -9.40 43.52
C GLU A 751 0.50 -10.47 44.63
N ASN A 752 -0.01 -10.11 45.80
CA ASN A 752 -0.08 -11.03 46.94
C ASN A 752 -1.29 -11.98 46.89
N THR A 753 -2.28 -11.68 46.10
CA THR A 753 -3.60 -12.39 46.05
C THR A 753 -3.83 -13.17 44.76
N LEU A 754 -3.24 -12.73 43.64
CA LEU A 754 -3.42 -13.36 42.32
C LEU A 754 -2.11 -14.03 41.86
N PRO A 755 -2.09 -15.37 41.72
CA PRO A 755 -0.93 -16.10 41.24
C PRO A 755 -0.52 -15.68 39.83
N GLY A 756 0.79 -15.41 39.61
CA GLY A 756 1.32 -15.00 38.32
C GLY A 756 1.16 -13.51 38.00
N THR A 757 0.86 -12.71 39.03
CA THR A 757 0.81 -11.24 38.94
C THR A 757 2.06 -10.66 39.61
N VAL A 758 2.73 -9.72 38.94
CA VAL A 758 3.96 -9.06 39.43
C VAL A 758 3.82 -7.54 39.24
N ASN A 759 4.31 -6.80 40.21
CA ASN A 759 4.32 -5.34 40.17
C ASN A 759 5.60 -4.81 39.57
N TYR A 760 5.46 -3.79 38.75
CA TYR A 760 6.55 -2.99 38.21
C TYR A 760 6.25 -1.51 38.38
N ASN A 761 7.31 -0.74 38.55
CA ASN A 761 7.22 0.72 38.58
C ASN A 761 8.29 1.35 37.71
N ILE A 762 8.16 2.66 37.47
CA ILE A 762 9.17 3.41 36.76
C ILE A 762 10.15 4.04 37.74
N ALA A 763 11.42 3.75 37.54
CA ALA A 763 12.49 4.30 38.36
C ALA A 763 12.54 5.83 38.27
N VAL A 764 12.63 6.47 39.44
CA VAL A 764 12.64 7.92 39.60
C VAL A 764 13.87 8.30 40.43
N LYS A 765 14.64 9.30 39.95
CA LYS A 765 15.75 9.88 40.73
C LYS A 765 15.35 11.25 41.29
N ARG A 766 15.51 11.47 42.56
CA ARG A 766 15.31 12.79 43.19
C ARG A 766 16.62 13.59 43.14
N ARG A 767 16.52 14.85 42.68
CA ARG A 767 17.62 15.81 42.72
C ARG A 767 17.17 17.08 43.46
N GLY A 768 17.30 17.07 44.80
CA GLY A 768 16.72 18.11 45.62
C GLY A 768 15.20 18.07 45.66
N GLU A 769 14.53 19.13 45.24
CA GLU A 769 13.09 19.20 45.06
C GLU A 769 12.60 18.77 43.68
N ASP A 770 13.52 18.53 42.74
CA ASP A 770 13.16 18.11 41.37
C ASP A 770 13.24 16.60 41.21
N ILE A 771 12.39 16.08 40.26
CA ILE A 771 12.30 14.66 39.96
C ILE A 771 12.73 14.45 38.52
N ILE A 772 13.59 13.45 38.31
CA ILE A 772 14.02 12.99 37.00
C ILE A 772 13.48 11.59 36.80
N PHE A 773 12.62 11.40 35.77
CA PHE A 773 12.15 10.07 35.35
C PHE A 773 13.26 9.37 34.60
N LEU A 774 13.73 8.24 35.11
CA LEU A 774 14.79 7.47 34.49
C LEU A 774 14.31 6.63 33.30
N ARG A 775 13.00 6.52 33.12
CA ARG A 775 12.34 5.69 32.06
C ARG A 775 12.75 4.20 32.11
N LYS A 776 13.29 3.74 33.25
CA LYS A 776 13.62 2.35 33.49
C LYS A 776 12.51 1.69 34.31
N ILE A 777 11.99 0.57 33.80
CA ILE A 777 11.02 -0.28 34.50
C ILE A 777 11.78 -1.15 35.47
N ILE A 778 11.36 -1.18 36.72
CA ILE A 778 11.96 -1.97 37.79
C ILE A 778 10.88 -2.75 38.55
N PRO A 779 11.17 -3.95 39.08
CA PRO A 779 10.24 -4.69 39.92
C PRO A 779 9.86 -3.92 41.19
N GLY A 780 8.65 -4.13 41.69
CA GLY A 780 8.12 -3.58 42.94
C GLY A 780 7.11 -2.45 42.74
N ASP A 781 6.58 -1.96 43.85
CA ASP A 781 5.54 -0.94 43.91
C ASP A 781 6.10 0.48 43.80
N ALA A 782 5.26 1.41 43.30
CA ALA A 782 5.61 2.84 43.39
C ALA A 782 5.20 3.39 44.75
N ASP A 783 6.15 3.89 45.51
CA ASP A 783 5.95 4.40 46.88
C ASP A 783 5.04 5.63 46.98
N ARG A 784 4.85 6.38 45.90
CA ARG A 784 4.07 7.66 45.91
C ARG A 784 3.55 8.03 44.50
N SER A 785 2.49 8.83 44.48
CA SER A 785 2.04 9.51 43.26
C SER A 785 2.93 10.72 42.98
N TYR A 786 3.24 10.99 41.69
CA TYR A 786 4.10 12.10 41.24
C TYR A 786 3.33 13.14 40.42
N GLY A 787 2.01 13.20 40.56
CA GLY A 787 1.15 14.08 39.77
C GLY A 787 1.47 15.57 39.94
N ILE A 788 1.78 16.02 41.13
CA ILE A 788 2.12 17.43 41.43
C ILE A 788 3.47 17.81 40.82
N GLU A 789 4.44 16.90 40.87
CA GLU A 789 5.76 17.09 40.26
C GLU A 789 5.66 17.17 38.73
N VAL A 790 4.82 16.33 38.10
CA VAL A 790 4.53 16.41 36.67
C VAL A 790 3.86 17.74 36.33
N ALA A 791 2.93 18.22 37.14
CA ALA A 791 2.28 19.50 36.96
C ALA A 791 3.29 20.67 37.04
N LYS A 792 4.27 20.60 37.95
CA LYS A 792 5.40 21.54 38.00
C LYS A 792 6.24 21.51 36.74
N LEU A 793 6.60 20.32 36.24
CA LEU A 793 7.36 20.15 34.99
C LEU A 793 6.57 20.66 33.75
N ALA A 794 5.25 20.57 33.78
CA ALA A 794 4.37 21.10 32.71
C ALA A 794 4.24 22.64 32.75
N GLY A 795 4.83 23.30 33.75
CA GLY A 795 4.85 24.78 33.87
C GLY A 795 3.63 25.36 34.57
N LEU A 796 2.92 24.60 35.41
CA LEU A 796 1.86 25.19 36.24
C LEU A 796 2.44 26.27 37.17
N PRO A 797 1.68 27.36 37.43
CA PRO A 797 2.13 28.41 38.31
C PRO A 797 2.54 27.89 39.72
N GLU A 798 3.69 28.32 40.23
CA GLU A 798 4.24 27.81 41.48
C GLU A 798 3.26 27.89 42.67
N LYS A 799 2.42 28.94 42.73
CA LYS A 799 1.36 29.08 43.76
C LYS A 799 0.34 27.95 43.72
N VAL A 800 0.00 27.47 42.53
CA VAL A 800 -0.94 26.36 42.34
C VAL A 800 -0.28 25.05 42.80
N VAL A 801 0.98 24.84 42.42
CA VAL A 801 1.78 23.65 42.79
C VAL A 801 1.93 23.57 44.32
N GLN A 802 2.26 24.68 44.98
CA GLN A 802 2.41 24.71 46.45
C GLN A 802 1.06 24.45 47.14
N ARG A 803 -0.05 25.02 46.66
CA ARG A 803 -1.37 24.77 47.24
C ARG A 803 -1.78 23.30 47.06
N ALA A 804 -1.49 22.72 45.88
CA ALA A 804 -1.77 21.31 45.62
C ALA A 804 -1.02 20.37 46.58
N LYS A 805 0.25 20.67 46.92
CA LYS A 805 1.02 19.92 47.93
C LYS A 805 0.35 19.96 49.30
N VAL A 806 -0.17 21.13 49.72
CA VAL A 806 -0.89 21.27 51.00
C VAL A 806 -2.16 20.46 51.00
N ILE A 807 -2.97 20.58 49.92
CA ILE A 807 -4.24 19.85 49.78
C ILE A 807 -3.99 18.33 49.76
N LEU A 808 -2.95 17.85 49.04
CA LEU A 808 -2.63 16.44 49.02
C LEU A 808 -2.37 15.91 50.42
N LYS A 809 -1.58 16.67 51.21
CA LYS A 809 -1.32 16.30 52.62
C LYS A 809 -2.59 16.30 53.46
N GLU A 810 -3.47 17.28 53.29
CA GLU A 810 -4.76 17.33 54.01
C GLU A 810 -5.61 16.07 53.67
N LEU A 811 -5.66 15.68 52.39
CA LEU A 811 -6.42 14.51 51.94
C LEU A 811 -5.82 13.16 52.42
N GLU A 812 -4.48 13.07 52.47
CA GLU A 812 -3.82 11.90 53.01
C GLU A 812 -4.06 11.73 54.53
N ASP A 813 -4.08 12.85 55.29
CA ASP A 813 -4.35 12.86 56.70
C ASP A 813 -5.84 12.54 57.03
N GLU A 814 -6.79 12.99 56.19
CA GLU A 814 -8.25 12.73 56.37
C GLU A 814 -8.63 11.29 56.04
N ASN A 815 -8.02 10.64 55.04
CA ASN A 815 -8.40 9.29 54.59
C ASN A 815 -7.80 8.17 55.44
N GLY A 816 -7.05 8.46 56.47
CA GLY A 816 -6.51 7.46 57.41
C GLY A 816 -5.61 6.40 56.75
N VAL A 817 -5.03 6.69 55.59
CA VAL A 817 -4.08 5.86 54.91
C VAL A 817 -2.76 5.97 55.66
N GLN A 818 -2.64 5.22 56.74
CA GLN A 818 -1.34 4.89 57.29
C GLN A 818 -0.63 4.01 56.24
N TYR A 819 0.19 4.65 55.44
CA TYR A 819 1.28 3.91 54.79
C TYR A 819 2.09 3.29 55.93
N VAL A 820 2.03 1.98 56.04
CA VAL A 820 2.82 1.20 56.96
C VAL A 820 4.28 1.41 56.56
N ALA A 821 4.89 2.42 57.17
CA ALA A 821 6.36 2.58 57.19
C ALA A 821 6.95 1.44 58.00
N ALA A 822 7.04 0.27 57.44
CA ALA A 822 7.80 -0.85 57.97
C ALA A 822 8.10 -1.89 56.88
N ARG A 823 8.91 -1.56 55.97
CA ARG A 823 9.88 -2.53 55.44
C ARG A 823 11.22 -1.84 55.34
N LYS A 824 12.23 -2.45 55.93
CA LYS A 824 13.65 -2.07 55.88
C LYS A 824 13.99 -1.64 54.44
N GLU A 825 14.72 -0.52 54.31
CA GLU A 825 15.53 -0.19 53.15
C GLU A 825 16.23 -1.46 52.66
N THR A 826 15.58 -2.13 51.75
CA THR A 826 16.22 -3.02 50.80
C THR A 826 16.64 -2.14 49.65
N ASP A 827 17.91 -1.84 49.64
CA ASP A 827 18.72 -1.24 48.61
C ASP A 827 17.94 -0.73 47.37
N GLN A 828 17.46 0.53 47.46
CA GLN A 828 17.38 1.33 46.26
C GLN A 828 18.80 1.37 45.69
N VAL A 829 19.04 0.55 44.66
CA VAL A 829 20.32 0.59 43.94
C VAL A 829 20.45 2.01 43.43
N SER A 830 21.23 2.84 44.09
CA SER A 830 21.52 4.19 43.61
C SER A 830 22.20 4.05 42.26
N LEU A 831 21.96 5.00 41.36
CA LEU A 831 22.67 5.01 40.06
C LEU A 831 24.20 5.03 40.30
N ASP A 832 24.64 5.58 41.41
CA ASP A 832 26.03 5.54 41.84
C ASP A 832 26.48 4.09 42.10
N ALA A 833 25.65 3.25 42.70
CA ALA A 833 25.95 1.83 42.90
C ALA A 833 25.88 1.01 41.56
N MET A 834 25.05 1.42 40.57
CA MET A 834 25.08 0.81 39.24
C MET A 834 26.32 1.24 38.45
N SER A 835 26.70 2.53 38.49
CA SER A 835 27.92 2.99 37.84
C SER A 835 29.18 2.42 38.51
N GLU A 836 29.20 2.30 39.83
CA GLU A 836 30.26 1.63 40.57
C GLU A 836 30.29 0.12 40.28
N GLY A 837 29.13 -0.55 40.12
CA GLY A 837 29.02 -1.95 39.74
C GLY A 837 29.56 -2.22 38.32
N GLU A 838 29.22 -1.38 37.34
CA GLU A 838 29.74 -1.46 35.97
C GLU A 838 31.25 -1.20 35.90
N VAL A 839 31.73 -0.27 36.68
CA VAL A 839 33.18 0.03 36.78
C VAL A 839 33.92 -1.15 37.42
N LEU A 840 33.39 -1.72 38.51
CA LEU A 840 33.95 -2.90 39.16
C LEU A 840 33.95 -4.13 38.26
N ASP A 841 32.88 -4.33 37.46
CA ASP A 841 32.83 -5.45 36.52
C ASP A 841 33.77 -5.25 35.33
N ALA A 842 33.91 -4.03 34.82
CA ALA A 842 34.89 -3.71 33.80
C ALA A 842 36.33 -3.93 34.29
N ILE A 843 36.64 -3.59 35.54
CA ILE A 843 37.93 -3.84 36.16
C ILE A 843 38.16 -5.35 36.36
N ARG A 844 37.15 -6.12 36.78
CA ARG A 844 37.24 -7.59 36.94
C ARG A 844 37.47 -8.31 35.61
N ARG A 845 36.93 -7.81 34.51
CA ARG A 845 37.11 -8.37 33.16
C ARG A 845 38.41 -7.93 32.50
N CYS A 846 39.05 -6.88 33.00
CA CYS A 846 40.30 -6.37 32.47
C CYS A 846 41.45 -7.38 32.73
N GLN A 847 42.20 -7.68 31.68
CA GLN A 847 43.46 -8.46 31.75
C GLN A 847 44.62 -7.49 31.55
N PRO A 848 45.18 -6.89 32.63
CA PRO A 848 46.19 -5.84 32.55
C PRO A 848 47.44 -6.26 31.74
N ASP A 849 47.79 -7.54 31.82
CA ASP A 849 48.99 -8.10 31.16
C ASP A 849 48.88 -8.18 29.61
N THR A 850 47.68 -7.99 29.07
CA THR A 850 47.42 -8.02 27.61
C THR A 850 47.23 -6.64 26.98
N LEU A 851 47.19 -5.58 27.82
CA LEU A 851 46.96 -4.21 27.35
C LEU A 851 48.25 -3.46 27.04
N THR A 852 48.28 -2.74 25.94
CA THR A 852 49.34 -1.77 25.69
C THR A 852 49.18 -0.55 26.59
N PRO A 853 50.23 0.24 26.88
CA PRO A 853 50.14 1.41 27.75
C PRO A 853 49.09 2.45 27.29
N ILE A 854 48.85 2.56 26.00
CA ILE A 854 47.87 3.47 25.42
C ILE A 854 46.44 2.94 25.68
N GLU A 855 46.20 1.65 25.52
CA GLU A 855 44.91 1.01 25.80
C GLU A 855 44.58 1.03 27.29
N ALA A 856 45.57 0.83 28.15
CA ALA A 856 45.43 0.92 29.61
C ALA A 856 45.05 2.37 30.05
N MET A 857 45.68 3.38 29.46
CA MET A 857 45.30 4.79 29.68
C MET A 857 43.89 5.10 29.17
N GLY A 858 43.50 4.60 27.98
CA GLY A 858 42.16 4.72 27.45
C GLY A 858 41.09 4.11 28.36
N LEU A 859 41.32 2.89 28.83
CA LEU A 859 40.44 2.21 29.77
C LEU A 859 40.30 2.94 31.10
N LEU A 860 41.41 3.45 31.67
CA LEU A 860 41.38 4.27 32.88
C LEU A 860 40.59 5.56 32.72
N TYR A 861 40.67 6.17 31.54
CA TYR A 861 39.90 7.38 31.22
C TYR A 861 38.39 7.08 31.08
N GLU A 862 38.01 5.98 30.45
CA GLU A 862 36.64 5.50 30.38
C GLU A 862 36.05 5.15 31.74
N LEU A 863 36.82 4.42 32.59
CA LEU A 863 36.40 4.07 33.94
C LEU A 863 36.21 5.33 34.81
N LYS A 864 37.11 6.32 34.68
CA LYS A 864 36.99 7.59 35.38
C LYS A 864 35.78 8.43 34.89
N GLN A 865 35.46 8.39 33.58
CA GLN A 865 34.26 9.05 33.08
C GLN A 865 32.99 8.38 33.59
N LYS A 866 32.95 7.07 33.69
CA LYS A 866 31.82 6.31 34.27
C LYS A 866 31.62 6.57 35.77
N LEU A 867 32.69 6.79 36.55
CA LEU A 867 32.62 7.16 37.96
C LEU A 867 32.16 8.61 38.19
N ASN A 868 32.35 9.50 37.24
CA ASN A 868 31.97 10.91 37.34
C ASN A 868 30.62 11.24 36.71
N LYS A 869 29.94 10.28 36.14
CA LYS A 869 28.54 10.36 35.64
C LYS A 869 27.58 9.85 36.72
#